data_3b1d6ff8d6f868449964d6362f9fc289
#
_entry.id   3b1d6ff8d6f868449964d6362f9fc289
#
_cell.length_a   1.000
_cell.length_b   1.000
_cell.length_c   1.000
_cell.angle_alpha   90.00
_cell.angle_beta   90.00
_cell.angle_gamma   90.00
#
_symmetry.space_group_name_H-M   'P 1'
#
loop_
_entity.id
_entity.type
_entity.pdbx_description
1 polymer ?
#
loop_
_entity_poly.entity_id
_entity_poly.type
_entity_poly.pdbx_seq_one_letter_code
_entity_poly.pdbx_strand_id
1 'polypeptide(L)'
;MTRFIIVTLFISLLTAGPDRPYHTTPDREKDMIHMLIDIEVDIQEGRISGSVSHTFTPFSSDCKRVSFDSDRIEIHGVSIKGQALTFQQNGPKLFVNLDKSYGWEDTITVKINYTSHPTMGFYFVRPDSSYPNKQLQGWTQGEDTDNHFWVPMHDYPNDKMTWECRLTVDESLSAISNGELVSVTDNAEQRTFHWRENVPNVSYLLSVAVGDYKKIEDEWDGIPVNYWVYQDHDRNDALRSFGKTPAMLEFFSDVTGVRYPFEKYDQTIIEDFMWGGMENVTNTHQTDRTMHEDDVRPIHSSDGLVAHELAHMWFGDYLTTRNWPNVWLNEGFATYLELLWTEHETDPELAEYERLGNLGATVWADKSYRRPTVQHYYYNSIELFDSNIYAKGSVIINMIRRYLGDDGFFRGLKQYTRTHAANNVETTDLKKVFEVTTGKNLDWFFEQWVYKPGVPEITANYRYNRRSQLVSLTLKQTQDVESTSLFKLPMVVVIDDGNINRYNIFFDKVEDTFTFPAEMEPLMVGVDEGFQIPKRLTFEKKTDELLYQLKNAPVPNDRIWAARALKETRSTKKIHSALVEMLSAEPKWYVRREIVNTYQSLKPRNGAADLMAAYDGQDDRVKRAIISALREYETDDVKSFLLDVIENEQNDYLVSSALYALIKIDLDAAKEKFDWAMEQESHSETI
;
A
#
# COMPACT_ATOMS: atom_id res chain seq x y z
N MET A 1 28.66 13.46 14.49
CA MET A 1 28.34 14.32 13.33
C MET A 1 27.29 13.61 12.50
N THR A 2 26.08 13.80 12.87
CA THR A 2 24.90 13.13 12.33
C THR A 2 24.66 13.62 10.90
N ARG A 3 24.88 12.76 9.91
CA ARG A 3 24.37 13.01 8.57
C ARG A 3 22.91 12.57 8.57
N PHE A 4 22.01 13.54 8.75
CA PHE A 4 20.65 13.41 8.29
C PHE A 4 20.70 13.07 6.79
N ILE A 5 20.39 11.84 6.44
CA ILE A 5 19.98 11.50 5.08
C ILE A 5 18.58 12.08 4.95
N ILE A 6 18.54 13.35 4.51
CA ILE A 6 17.34 13.90 3.89
C ILE A 6 17.13 13.04 2.63
N VAL A 7 16.21 12.09 2.71
CA VAL A 7 15.56 11.57 1.51
C VAL A 7 14.85 12.78 0.91
N THR A 8 15.57 13.48 0.05
CA THR A 8 14.99 14.49 -0.82
C THR A 8 14.13 13.72 -1.80
N LEU A 9 12.86 13.50 -1.43
CA LEU A 9 11.85 13.21 -2.43
C LEU A 9 12.00 14.32 -3.47
N PHE A 10 12.52 13.99 -4.63
CA PHE A 10 12.39 14.82 -5.81
C PHE A 10 10.91 14.86 -6.15
N ILE A 11 10.18 15.76 -5.48
CA ILE A 11 8.89 16.23 -5.98
C ILE A 11 9.23 17.04 -7.23
N SER A 12 9.42 16.35 -8.35
CA SER A 12 9.29 16.99 -9.63
C SER A 12 7.84 17.49 -9.69
N LEU A 13 7.65 18.79 -9.74
CA LEU A 13 6.40 19.44 -10.15
C LEU A 13 6.08 18.97 -11.57
N LEU A 14 5.48 17.80 -11.68
CA LEU A 14 5.06 17.20 -12.93
C LEU A 14 3.59 17.54 -13.16
N THR A 15 3.35 18.76 -13.60
CA THR A 15 2.23 18.96 -14.51
C THR A 15 2.46 18.01 -15.68
N ALA A 16 1.48 17.17 -16.01
CA ALA A 16 1.54 16.32 -17.21
C ALA A 16 1.72 17.25 -18.42
N GLY A 17 2.98 17.53 -18.77
CA GLY A 17 3.34 18.32 -19.94
C GLY A 17 3.23 17.46 -21.21
N PRO A 18 3.06 18.06 -22.38
CA PRO A 18 2.87 17.38 -23.66
C PRO A 18 4.06 16.53 -24.16
N ASP A 19 5.14 16.44 -23.38
CA ASP A 19 6.42 15.83 -23.83
C ASP A 19 6.68 14.41 -23.28
N ARG A 20 5.79 13.81 -22.46
CA ARG A 20 5.97 12.46 -21.96
C ARG A 20 5.59 11.43 -23.02
N PRO A 21 6.42 10.39 -23.25
CA PRO A 21 6.11 9.34 -24.20
C PRO A 21 4.83 8.61 -23.83
N TYR A 22 4.06 8.24 -24.85
CA TYR A 22 2.88 7.39 -24.71
C TYR A 22 3.31 5.92 -24.74
N HIS A 23 2.94 5.15 -23.73
CA HIS A 23 3.26 3.73 -23.62
C HIS A 23 2.03 2.87 -23.87
N THR A 24 2.18 1.88 -24.77
CA THR A 24 1.26 0.77 -24.96
C THR A 24 1.87 -0.50 -24.35
N THR A 25 1.08 -1.57 -24.26
CA THR A 25 1.65 -2.90 -23.99
C THR A 25 2.63 -3.24 -25.10
N PRO A 26 3.90 -3.62 -24.79
CA PRO A 26 4.86 -4.02 -25.81
C PRO A 26 4.41 -5.27 -26.57
N ASP A 27 4.80 -5.34 -27.85
CA ASP A 27 4.63 -6.56 -28.63
C ASP A 27 5.51 -7.68 -28.07
N ARG A 28 5.00 -8.91 -28.12
CA ARG A 28 5.76 -10.13 -27.80
C ARG A 28 6.17 -10.83 -29.09
N GLU A 29 7.42 -11.23 -29.18
CA GLU A 29 7.93 -12.06 -30.31
C GLU A 29 7.84 -13.55 -30.03
N LYS A 30 7.64 -13.92 -28.76
CA LYS A 30 7.56 -15.29 -28.25
C LYS A 30 6.62 -15.39 -27.07
N ASP A 31 6.12 -16.58 -26.83
CA ASP A 31 5.33 -16.98 -25.65
C ASP A 31 6.23 -17.73 -24.68
N MET A 32 6.46 -17.17 -23.52
CA MET A 32 7.33 -17.75 -22.51
C MET A 32 6.60 -18.88 -21.77
N ILE A 33 7.20 -20.06 -21.72
CA ILE A 33 6.60 -21.25 -21.11
C ILE A 33 7.25 -21.55 -19.75
N HIS A 34 8.60 -21.56 -19.74
CA HIS A 34 9.35 -21.95 -18.56
C HIS A 34 10.73 -21.31 -18.52
N MET A 35 11.22 -21.02 -17.29
CA MET A 35 12.56 -20.53 -17.04
C MET A 35 13.25 -21.39 -15.97
N LEU A 36 14.50 -21.81 -16.22
CA LEU A 36 15.35 -22.44 -15.21
C LEU A 36 16.57 -21.55 -14.96
N ILE A 37 16.67 -21.02 -13.77
CA ILE A 37 17.82 -20.28 -13.23
C ILE A 37 18.68 -21.24 -12.44
N ASP A 38 19.98 -21.32 -12.76
CA ASP A 38 20.95 -22.19 -12.10
C ASP A 38 22.23 -21.40 -11.86
N ILE A 39 22.35 -20.83 -10.63
CA ILE A 39 23.30 -19.78 -10.28
C ILE A 39 23.99 -20.05 -8.94
N GLU A 40 25.18 -19.50 -8.82
CA GLU A 40 25.89 -19.27 -7.57
C GLU A 40 25.73 -17.79 -7.17
N VAL A 41 25.40 -17.56 -5.91
CA VAL A 41 25.28 -16.23 -5.32
C VAL A 41 26.41 -16.03 -4.30
N ASP A 42 27.33 -15.15 -4.61
CA ASP A 42 28.44 -14.75 -3.74
C ASP A 42 28.15 -13.36 -3.17
N ILE A 43 27.65 -13.35 -1.93
CA ILE A 43 27.29 -12.09 -1.25
C ILE A 43 28.54 -11.24 -0.99
N GLN A 44 29.67 -11.87 -0.63
CA GLN A 44 30.90 -11.13 -0.27
C GLN A 44 31.47 -10.36 -1.46
N GLU A 45 31.49 -11.00 -2.65
CA GLU A 45 31.97 -10.36 -3.88
C GLU A 45 30.87 -9.52 -4.57
N GLY A 46 29.60 -9.68 -4.19
CA GLY A 46 28.45 -9.04 -4.87
C GLY A 46 28.29 -9.57 -6.29
N ARG A 47 28.41 -10.86 -6.45
CA ARG A 47 28.48 -11.53 -7.75
C ARG A 47 27.43 -12.63 -7.85
N ILE A 48 26.82 -12.69 -9.02
CA ILE A 48 25.96 -13.80 -9.44
C ILE A 48 26.58 -14.41 -10.68
N SER A 49 26.75 -15.72 -10.71
CA SER A 49 27.32 -16.42 -11.87
C SER A 49 26.61 -17.75 -12.12
N GLY A 50 26.42 -18.11 -13.37
CA GLY A 50 25.76 -19.37 -13.73
C GLY A 50 25.07 -19.30 -15.08
N SER A 51 23.83 -19.77 -15.12
CA SER A 51 23.05 -19.82 -16.37
C SER A 51 21.57 -19.66 -16.16
N VAL A 52 20.87 -19.16 -17.18
CA VAL A 52 19.43 -19.22 -17.31
C VAL A 52 19.04 -19.97 -18.60
N SER A 53 18.01 -20.80 -18.51
CA SER A 53 17.46 -21.52 -19.67
C SER A 53 16.00 -21.08 -19.86
N HIS A 54 15.69 -20.55 -21.04
CA HIS A 54 14.35 -20.10 -21.41
C HIS A 54 13.71 -21.06 -22.38
N THR A 55 12.54 -21.60 -22.06
CA THR A 55 11.68 -22.39 -22.93
C THR A 55 10.52 -21.53 -23.38
N PHE A 56 10.34 -21.42 -24.70
CA PHE A 56 9.32 -20.58 -25.34
C PHE A 56 8.87 -21.08 -26.68
N THR A 57 7.76 -20.54 -27.21
CA THR A 57 7.23 -20.74 -28.55
C THR A 57 7.23 -19.40 -29.28
N PRO A 58 7.81 -19.30 -30.51
CA PRO A 58 7.74 -18.07 -31.31
C PRO A 58 6.33 -17.77 -31.81
N PHE A 59 5.96 -16.49 -31.90
CA PHE A 59 4.71 -16.07 -32.56
C PHE A 59 4.83 -15.92 -34.07
N SER A 60 6.01 -16.10 -34.63
CA SER A 60 6.28 -16.02 -36.08
C SER A 60 6.42 -17.41 -36.69
N SER A 61 6.08 -17.59 -37.98
CA SER A 61 6.30 -18.81 -38.72
C SER A 61 7.74 -18.97 -39.26
N ASP A 62 8.58 -17.95 -39.15
CA ASP A 62 9.99 -17.93 -39.63
C ASP A 62 10.87 -17.16 -38.64
N CYS A 63 10.88 -17.60 -37.38
CA CYS A 63 11.69 -17.00 -36.33
C CYS A 63 13.14 -17.47 -36.44
N LYS A 64 14.06 -16.55 -36.69
CA LYS A 64 15.52 -16.80 -36.78
C LYS A 64 16.32 -16.06 -35.73
N ARG A 65 15.67 -15.17 -35.00
CA ARG A 65 16.30 -14.34 -33.97
C ARG A 65 15.30 -14.05 -32.89
N VAL A 66 15.74 -14.07 -31.64
CA VAL A 66 14.95 -13.67 -30.45
C VAL A 66 15.73 -12.70 -29.59
N SER A 67 15.04 -11.94 -28.78
CA SER A 67 15.67 -11.04 -27.82
C SER A 67 15.27 -11.34 -26.37
N PHE A 68 16.14 -10.97 -25.44
CA PHE A 68 15.91 -10.97 -24.00
C PHE A 68 16.34 -9.61 -23.44
N ASP A 69 15.70 -9.18 -22.37
CA ASP A 69 16.13 -8.03 -21.59
C ASP A 69 17.39 -8.44 -20.81
N SER A 70 18.42 -7.60 -20.85
CA SER A 70 19.71 -7.89 -20.21
C SER A 70 20.54 -6.62 -20.18
N ASP A 71 20.63 -5.96 -19.05
CA ASP A 71 21.43 -4.75 -18.89
C ASP A 71 22.57 -5.00 -17.90
N ARG A 72 23.79 -4.55 -18.25
CA ARG A 72 25.02 -4.67 -17.42
C ARG A 72 25.38 -6.10 -17.02
N ILE A 73 24.95 -7.10 -17.78
CA ILE A 73 25.26 -8.52 -17.56
C ILE A 73 26.34 -8.94 -18.56
N GLU A 74 27.37 -9.65 -18.09
CA GLU A 74 28.40 -10.25 -18.95
C GLU A 74 27.93 -11.61 -19.46
N ILE A 75 27.66 -11.72 -20.75
CA ILE A 75 27.23 -12.96 -21.42
C ILE A 75 28.44 -13.73 -21.92
N HIS A 76 28.64 -14.93 -21.42
CA HIS A 76 29.77 -15.82 -21.77
C HIS A 76 29.46 -16.73 -22.93
N GLY A 77 28.19 -17.06 -23.16
CA GLY A 77 27.78 -17.93 -24.25
C GLY A 77 26.29 -18.20 -24.26
N VAL A 78 25.79 -18.48 -25.47
CA VAL A 78 24.38 -18.85 -25.69
C VAL A 78 24.37 -20.15 -26.50
N SER A 79 23.44 -21.06 -26.16
CA SER A 79 23.35 -22.37 -26.82
C SER A 79 21.92 -22.90 -26.93
N ILE A 80 21.69 -23.80 -27.92
CA ILE A 80 20.51 -24.67 -28.03
C ILE A 80 21.01 -26.11 -28.03
N LYS A 81 20.53 -26.95 -27.11
CA LYS A 81 20.91 -28.39 -27.03
C LYS A 81 22.43 -28.59 -27.00
N GLY A 82 23.18 -27.66 -26.39
CA GLY A 82 24.64 -27.69 -26.33
C GLY A 82 25.37 -27.13 -27.58
N GLN A 83 24.66 -26.80 -28.65
CA GLN A 83 25.23 -26.14 -29.83
C GLN A 83 25.30 -24.63 -29.58
N ALA A 84 26.51 -24.05 -29.69
CA ALA A 84 26.74 -22.61 -29.52
C ALA A 84 26.01 -21.78 -30.60
N LEU A 85 25.42 -20.68 -30.16
CA LEU A 85 24.75 -19.70 -31.00
C LEU A 85 25.52 -18.38 -31.03
N THR A 86 25.36 -17.61 -32.11
CA THR A 86 25.85 -16.23 -32.15
C THR A 86 24.85 -15.31 -31.50
N PHE A 87 25.36 -14.34 -30.77
CA PHE A 87 24.55 -13.35 -30.08
C PHE A 87 25.16 -11.96 -30.16
N GLN A 88 24.38 -10.94 -29.81
CA GLN A 88 24.81 -9.54 -29.75
C GLN A 88 24.06 -8.84 -28.62
N GLN A 89 24.81 -8.18 -27.74
CA GLN A 89 24.23 -7.21 -26.80
C GLN A 89 24.18 -5.83 -27.45
N ASN A 90 23.04 -5.16 -27.31
CA ASN A 90 22.84 -3.80 -27.80
C ASN A 90 21.96 -3.02 -26.79
N GLY A 91 22.59 -2.17 -25.99
CA GLY A 91 21.92 -1.54 -24.85
C GLY A 91 21.37 -2.60 -23.89
N PRO A 92 20.14 -2.43 -23.39
CA PRO A 92 19.52 -3.36 -22.42
C PRO A 92 18.93 -4.63 -23.08
N LYS A 93 19.36 -5.01 -24.27
CA LYS A 93 18.84 -6.18 -25.01
C LYS A 93 19.95 -7.12 -25.45
N LEU A 94 19.73 -8.40 -25.21
CA LEU A 94 20.50 -9.51 -25.73
C LEU A 94 19.74 -10.12 -26.93
N PHE A 95 20.32 -10.05 -28.10
CA PHE A 95 19.80 -10.64 -29.33
C PHE A 95 20.50 -11.94 -29.63
N VAL A 96 19.75 -13.03 -29.86
CA VAL A 96 20.24 -14.38 -30.10
C VAL A 96 19.81 -14.81 -31.49
N ASN A 97 20.77 -15.18 -32.37
CA ASN A 97 20.49 -15.78 -33.65
C ASN A 97 20.32 -17.30 -33.47
N LEU A 98 19.16 -17.80 -33.85
CA LEU A 98 18.83 -19.22 -33.74
C LEU A 98 19.60 -20.06 -34.83
N ASP A 99 19.79 -21.35 -34.56
CA ASP A 99 20.52 -22.27 -35.46
C ASP A 99 19.78 -22.56 -36.75
N LYS A 100 18.46 -22.42 -36.78
CA LYS A 100 17.58 -22.53 -37.92
C LYS A 100 16.34 -21.65 -37.75
N SER A 101 15.44 -21.66 -38.70
CA SER A 101 14.12 -21.08 -38.59
C SER A 101 13.19 -21.96 -37.75
N TYR A 102 12.41 -21.32 -36.85
CA TYR A 102 11.40 -21.96 -36.01
C TYR A 102 10.04 -21.27 -36.19
N GLY A 103 8.97 -22.03 -36.05
CA GLY A 103 7.61 -21.53 -36.15
C GLY A 103 6.82 -21.65 -34.84
N TRP A 104 5.55 -21.22 -34.87
CA TRP A 104 4.64 -21.23 -33.73
C TRP A 104 4.26 -22.61 -33.19
N GLU A 105 4.63 -23.69 -33.90
CA GLU A 105 4.44 -25.09 -33.43
C GLU A 105 5.70 -25.63 -32.72
N ASP A 106 6.79 -24.90 -32.77
CA ASP A 106 8.07 -25.30 -32.17
C ASP A 106 8.23 -24.80 -30.76
N THR A 107 8.64 -25.67 -29.85
CA THR A 107 9.11 -25.30 -28.52
C THR A 107 10.62 -25.31 -28.50
N ILE A 108 11.23 -24.20 -28.06
CA ILE A 108 12.67 -23.95 -28.07
C ILE A 108 13.16 -23.72 -26.68
N THR A 109 14.31 -24.30 -26.31
CA THR A 109 15.02 -23.98 -25.09
C THR A 109 16.38 -23.37 -25.40
N VAL A 110 16.58 -22.11 -25.04
CA VAL A 110 17.85 -21.37 -25.17
C VAL A 110 18.49 -21.27 -23.78
N LYS A 111 19.75 -21.71 -23.65
CA LYS A 111 20.57 -21.56 -22.46
C LYS A 111 21.54 -20.40 -22.62
N ILE A 112 21.61 -19.52 -21.65
CA ILE A 112 22.48 -18.34 -21.57
C ILE A 112 23.38 -18.51 -20.34
N ASN A 113 24.70 -18.49 -20.52
CA ASN A 113 25.69 -18.49 -19.43
C ASN A 113 26.14 -17.04 -19.21
N TYR A 114 26.19 -16.62 -17.96
CA TYR A 114 26.46 -15.22 -17.64
C TYR A 114 27.12 -15.03 -16.27
N THR A 115 27.63 -13.81 -16.06
CA THR A 115 28.00 -13.26 -14.76
C THR A 115 27.43 -11.86 -14.63
N SER A 116 26.92 -11.51 -13.46
CA SER A 116 26.44 -10.16 -13.16
C SER A 116 26.99 -9.68 -11.81
N HIS A 117 27.15 -8.34 -11.69
CA HIS A 117 27.45 -7.61 -10.46
C HIS A 117 26.34 -6.57 -10.30
N PRO A 118 25.12 -6.97 -9.93
CA PRO A 118 23.97 -6.10 -9.94
C PRO A 118 24.05 -5.02 -8.87
N THR A 119 23.49 -3.86 -9.21
CA THR A 119 23.23 -2.73 -8.31
C THR A 119 21.76 -2.32 -8.33
N MET A 120 20.96 -3.05 -9.11
CA MET A 120 19.50 -2.95 -9.24
C MET A 120 18.95 -4.36 -9.46
N GLY A 121 17.73 -4.61 -9.03
CA GLY A 121 17.05 -5.89 -9.18
C GLY A 121 17.53 -6.98 -8.22
N PHE A 122 18.82 -6.99 -7.86
CA PHE A 122 19.40 -7.81 -6.80
C PHE A 122 20.35 -6.96 -5.98
N TYR A 123 20.19 -7.01 -4.65
CA TYR A 123 20.91 -6.18 -3.69
C TYR A 123 21.71 -7.05 -2.71
N PHE A 124 22.85 -6.54 -2.26
CA PHE A 124 23.72 -7.21 -1.30
C PHE A 124 23.91 -6.33 -0.08
N VAL A 125 23.52 -6.85 1.09
CA VAL A 125 23.74 -6.23 2.40
C VAL A 125 24.91 -6.93 3.06
N ARG A 126 25.83 -6.16 3.66
CA ARG A 126 27.04 -6.67 4.31
C ARG A 126 27.36 -5.85 5.54
N PRO A 127 27.80 -6.50 6.64
CA PRO A 127 28.41 -5.76 7.74
C PRO A 127 29.63 -4.96 7.27
N ASP A 128 29.77 -3.76 7.80
CA ASP A 128 30.94 -2.91 7.60
C ASP A 128 31.40 -2.25 8.92
N SER A 129 32.46 -1.43 8.87
CA SER A 129 33.00 -0.77 10.07
C SER A 129 32.06 0.25 10.68
N SER A 130 31.11 0.79 9.93
CA SER A 130 30.09 1.76 10.39
C SER A 130 28.82 1.05 10.88
N TYR A 131 28.53 -0.10 10.32
CA TYR A 131 27.35 -0.93 10.61
C TYR A 131 27.75 -2.39 10.80
N PRO A 132 28.45 -2.73 11.91
CA PRO A 132 29.02 -4.06 12.14
C PRO A 132 27.99 -5.15 12.42
N ASN A 133 26.76 -4.76 12.80
CA ASN A 133 25.66 -5.66 13.16
C ASN A 133 24.70 -5.95 12.00
N LYS A 134 24.95 -5.40 10.81
CA LYS A 134 24.11 -5.71 9.63
C LYS A 134 24.15 -7.19 9.30
N GLN A 135 23.03 -7.68 8.80
CA GLN A 135 22.94 -9.05 8.29
C GLN A 135 23.79 -9.23 7.03
N LEU A 136 24.27 -10.44 6.81
CA LEU A 136 24.88 -10.83 5.53
C LEU A 136 23.75 -11.36 4.64
N GLN A 137 23.27 -10.53 3.70
CA GLN A 137 22.11 -10.86 2.88
C GLN A 137 22.32 -10.56 1.40
N GLY A 138 21.61 -11.31 0.54
CA GLY A 138 21.37 -10.99 -0.84
C GLY A 138 19.89 -11.16 -1.14
N TRP A 139 19.24 -10.17 -1.78
CA TRP A 139 17.81 -10.23 -2.04
C TRP A 139 17.40 -9.47 -3.31
N THR A 140 16.26 -9.88 -3.89
CA THR A 140 15.74 -9.30 -5.12
C THR A 140 14.62 -8.29 -4.85
N GLN A 141 14.56 -7.27 -5.73
CA GLN A 141 13.40 -6.40 -5.95
C GLN A 141 13.21 -6.26 -7.46
N GLY A 142 12.25 -6.98 -8.01
CA GLY A 142 12.03 -7.09 -9.45
C GLY A 142 11.10 -6.04 -10.03
N GLU A 143 10.20 -5.49 -9.22
CA GLU A 143 9.26 -4.48 -9.66
C GLU A 143 9.94 -3.11 -9.80
N ASP A 144 9.69 -2.37 -10.88
CA ASP A 144 8.72 -2.71 -11.94
C ASP A 144 9.32 -3.65 -13.02
N THR A 145 10.57 -3.47 -13.45
CA THR A 145 11.26 -4.25 -14.49
C THR A 145 12.76 -4.34 -14.21
N ASP A 146 13.14 -4.65 -12.96
CA ASP A 146 14.54 -4.61 -12.53
C ASP A 146 15.24 -5.98 -12.52
N ASN A 147 14.52 -7.08 -12.80
CA ASN A 147 15.16 -8.42 -12.82
C ASN A 147 16.17 -8.59 -13.95
N HIS A 148 16.03 -7.88 -15.07
CA HIS A 148 16.97 -7.97 -16.19
C HIS A 148 18.36 -7.36 -15.90
N PHE A 149 18.58 -6.77 -14.72
CA PHE A 149 19.90 -6.33 -14.26
C PHE A 149 20.74 -7.43 -13.61
N TRP A 150 20.12 -8.57 -13.23
CA TRP A 150 20.83 -9.69 -12.63
C TRP A 150 20.65 -11.01 -13.36
N VAL A 151 19.58 -11.18 -14.15
CA VAL A 151 19.31 -12.36 -14.97
C VAL A 151 18.75 -11.97 -16.35
N PRO A 152 19.33 -12.44 -17.47
CA PRO A 152 18.75 -12.18 -18.79
C PRO A 152 17.38 -12.83 -18.94
N MET A 153 16.29 -12.06 -19.23
CA MET A 153 14.94 -12.61 -19.27
C MET A 153 13.98 -11.80 -20.14
N HIS A 154 12.70 -12.20 -20.20
CA HIS A 154 11.61 -11.33 -20.63
C HIS A 154 11.11 -10.60 -19.39
N ASP A 155 11.37 -9.31 -19.30
CA ASP A 155 11.11 -8.53 -18.09
C ASP A 155 9.99 -7.50 -18.29
N TYR A 156 8.77 -8.02 -18.45
CA TYR A 156 7.55 -7.21 -18.54
C TYR A 156 6.33 -8.05 -18.14
N PRO A 157 5.29 -7.46 -17.46
CA PRO A 157 4.18 -8.24 -16.90
C PRO A 157 3.14 -8.74 -17.91
N ASN A 158 3.41 -8.73 -19.23
CA ASN A 158 2.47 -9.14 -20.27
C ASN A 158 2.57 -10.61 -20.69
N ASP A 159 3.37 -11.39 -19.96
CA ASP A 159 3.55 -12.82 -20.20
C ASP A 159 3.74 -13.57 -18.88
N LYS A 160 3.14 -14.75 -18.76
CA LYS A 160 3.24 -15.62 -17.58
C LYS A 160 3.95 -16.91 -17.94
N MET A 161 4.88 -17.33 -17.08
CA MET A 161 5.65 -18.56 -17.22
C MET A 161 5.85 -19.22 -15.87
N THR A 162 6.13 -20.53 -15.86
CA THR A 162 6.64 -21.22 -14.68
C THR A 162 8.16 -21.04 -14.56
N TRP A 163 8.72 -21.26 -13.37
CA TRP A 163 10.18 -21.25 -13.23
C TRP A 163 10.71 -22.20 -12.17
N GLU A 164 11.98 -22.51 -12.31
CA GLU A 164 12.79 -23.20 -11.30
C GLU A 164 14.04 -22.36 -10.97
N CYS A 165 14.40 -22.32 -9.67
CA CYS A 165 15.62 -21.68 -9.20
C CYS A 165 16.51 -22.72 -8.50
N ARG A 166 17.74 -22.92 -9.02
CA ARG A 166 18.81 -23.63 -8.33
C ARG A 166 19.81 -22.61 -7.83
N LEU A 167 19.81 -22.41 -6.52
CA LEU A 167 20.58 -21.37 -5.85
C LEU A 167 21.70 -22.03 -5.06
N THR A 168 22.92 -21.87 -5.51
CA THR A 168 24.12 -22.34 -4.81
C THR A 168 24.69 -21.19 -3.99
N VAL A 169 24.85 -21.43 -2.69
CA VAL A 169 25.31 -20.44 -1.70
C VAL A 169 26.33 -21.09 -0.75
N ASP A 170 26.99 -20.29 0.10
CA ASP A 170 27.78 -20.79 1.21
C ASP A 170 26.96 -21.75 2.10
N GLU A 171 27.60 -22.83 2.65
CA GLU A 171 26.90 -23.85 3.45
C GLU A 171 26.23 -23.30 4.70
N SER A 172 26.69 -22.15 5.22
CA SER A 172 26.14 -21.49 6.41
C SER A 172 24.85 -20.72 6.13
N LEU A 173 24.51 -20.48 4.85
CA LEU A 173 23.38 -19.64 4.44
C LEU A 173 22.20 -20.48 3.97
N SER A 174 21.03 -19.90 4.10
CA SER A 174 19.79 -20.35 3.46
C SER A 174 19.53 -19.56 2.19
N ALA A 175 18.96 -20.20 1.16
CA ALA A 175 18.50 -19.54 -0.05
C ALA A 175 17.02 -19.86 -0.27
N ILE A 176 16.18 -18.84 -0.28
CA ILE A 176 14.72 -18.91 -0.36
C ILE A 176 14.28 -18.35 -1.72
N SER A 177 13.29 -18.99 -2.34
CA SER A 177 12.71 -18.53 -3.59
C SER A 177 11.23 -18.92 -3.69
N ASN A 178 10.61 -18.63 -4.83
CA ASN A 178 9.20 -18.91 -5.12
C ASN A 178 8.90 -20.42 -5.21
N GLY A 179 7.67 -20.79 -4.91
CA GLY A 179 7.15 -22.14 -5.08
C GLY A 179 7.66 -23.15 -4.05
N GLU A 180 7.57 -24.44 -4.38
CA GLU A 180 7.96 -25.53 -3.48
C GLU A 180 9.48 -25.78 -3.45
N LEU A 181 10.01 -26.16 -2.29
CA LEU A 181 11.40 -26.64 -2.17
C LEU A 181 11.49 -28.09 -2.64
N VAL A 182 12.07 -28.29 -3.82
CA VAL A 182 12.22 -29.61 -4.45
C VAL A 182 13.31 -30.43 -3.79
N SER A 183 14.48 -29.81 -3.51
CA SER A 183 15.60 -30.47 -2.87
C SER A 183 16.62 -29.48 -2.31
N VAL A 184 17.40 -29.96 -1.33
CA VAL A 184 18.62 -29.31 -0.86
C VAL A 184 19.77 -30.30 -1.03
N THR A 185 20.90 -29.84 -1.58
CA THR A 185 22.06 -30.68 -1.82
C THR A 185 23.31 -29.99 -1.27
N ASP A 186 24.00 -30.65 -0.35
CA ASP A 186 25.27 -30.18 0.21
C ASP A 186 26.44 -30.64 -0.68
N ASN A 187 27.37 -29.73 -0.94
CA ASN A 187 28.56 -29.99 -1.76
C ASN A 187 29.76 -29.21 -1.23
N ALA A 188 30.59 -29.90 -0.41
CA ALA A 188 31.74 -29.35 0.30
C ALA A 188 31.35 -28.10 1.12
N GLU A 189 31.80 -26.90 0.76
CA GLU A 189 31.58 -25.64 1.46
C GLU A 189 30.36 -24.88 0.92
N GLN A 190 29.58 -25.52 0.06
CA GLN A 190 28.41 -24.91 -0.58
C GLN A 190 27.15 -25.75 -0.42
N ARG A 191 26.02 -25.11 -0.51
CA ARG A 191 24.69 -25.73 -0.48
C ARG A 191 23.86 -25.23 -1.64
N THR A 192 23.18 -26.13 -2.36
CA THR A 192 22.29 -25.81 -3.47
C THR A 192 20.85 -26.07 -3.07
N PHE A 193 20.02 -25.04 -3.12
CA PHE A 193 18.58 -25.10 -2.93
C PHE A 193 17.90 -25.13 -4.30
N HIS A 194 16.99 -26.08 -4.53
CA HIS A 194 16.21 -26.18 -5.75
C HIS A 194 14.74 -25.87 -5.45
N TRP A 195 14.24 -24.75 -5.94
CA TRP A 195 12.87 -24.29 -5.80
C TRP A 195 12.14 -24.38 -7.15
N ARG A 196 10.80 -24.55 -7.11
CA ARG A 196 9.96 -24.64 -8.31
C ARG A 196 8.64 -23.92 -8.10
N GLU A 197 8.35 -22.95 -8.96
CA GLU A 197 7.04 -22.30 -9.08
C GLU A 197 6.25 -22.95 -10.22
N ASN A 198 5.16 -23.62 -9.87
CA ASN A 198 4.35 -24.41 -10.82
C ASN A 198 3.18 -23.62 -11.40
N VAL A 199 2.73 -22.55 -10.75
CA VAL A 199 1.68 -21.67 -11.26
C VAL A 199 2.31 -20.58 -12.12
N PRO A 200 1.93 -20.46 -13.42
CA PRO A 200 2.54 -19.45 -14.29
C PRO A 200 2.36 -18.05 -13.75
N ASN A 201 3.47 -17.30 -13.66
CA ASN A 201 3.48 -15.95 -13.15
C ASN A 201 4.40 -15.03 -13.96
N VAL A 202 4.37 -13.73 -13.67
CA VAL A 202 5.14 -12.70 -14.39
C VAL A 202 6.53 -12.53 -13.77
N SER A 203 7.46 -12.00 -14.58
CA SER A 203 8.88 -11.89 -14.24
C SER A 203 9.18 -11.09 -12.99
N TYR A 204 8.51 -9.96 -12.74
CA TYR A 204 8.83 -9.08 -11.63
C TYR A 204 8.58 -9.72 -10.25
N LEU A 205 7.75 -10.77 -10.18
CA LEU A 205 7.44 -11.53 -8.96
C LEU A 205 8.48 -12.60 -8.62
N LEU A 206 9.52 -12.76 -9.45
CA LEU A 206 10.63 -13.66 -9.17
C LEU A 206 11.42 -13.17 -7.95
N SER A 207 11.53 -14.04 -6.95
CA SER A 207 12.15 -13.74 -5.67
C SER A 207 13.34 -14.64 -5.39
N VAL A 208 14.40 -14.02 -4.87
CA VAL A 208 15.53 -14.71 -4.21
C VAL A 208 15.87 -13.95 -2.94
N ALA A 209 15.96 -14.66 -1.82
CA ALA A 209 16.53 -14.15 -0.58
C ALA A 209 17.59 -15.14 -0.06
N VAL A 210 18.79 -14.64 0.21
CA VAL A 210 19.92 -15.42 0.73
C VAL A 210 20.40 -14.77 2.04
N GLY A 211 20.56 -15.57 3.09
CA GLY A 211 21.00 -15.05 4.38
C GLY A 211 21.04 -16.13 5.47
N ASP A 212 21.47 -15.76 6.65
CA ASP A 212 21.41 -16.64 7.84
C ASP A 212 20.01 -16.56 8.47
N TYR A 213 19.08 -17.29 7.88
CA TYR A 213 17.68 -17.32 8.28
C TYR A 213 17.31 -18.52 9.13
N LYS A 214 16.43 -18.28 10.10
CA LYS A 214 15.67 -19.30 10.83
C LYS A 214 14.28 -19.40 10.25
N LYS A 215 13.85 -20.62 9.92
CA LYS A 215 12.47 -20.88 9.45
C LYS A 215 11.55 -21.19 10.64
N ILE A 216 10.48 -20.45 10.78
CA ILE A 216 9.37 -20.71 11.70
C ILE A 216 8.20 -21.23 10.88
N GLU A 217 7.77 -22.44 11.19
CA GLU A 217 6.71 -23.13 10.41
C GLU A 217 5.33 -22.89 11.00
N ASP A 218 4.35 -22.65 10.12
CA ASP A 218 2.92 -22.57 10.37
C ASP A 218 2.17 -23.25 9.21
N GLU A 219 0.85 -23.32 9.26
CA GLU A 219 0.06 -24.01 8.25
C GLU A 219 -1.35 -23.41 8.14
N TRP A 220 -1.90 -23.41 6.93
CA TRP A 220 -3.31 -23.16 6.67
C TRP A 220 -3.86 -24.19 5.66
N ASP A 221 -4.86 -24.97 6.06
CA ASP A 221 -5.60 -25.94 5.19
C ASP A 221 -4.66 -26.84 4.36
N GLY A 222 -3.59 -27.35 4.97
CA GLY A 222 -2.58 -28.19 4.34
C GLY A 222 -1.54 -27.43 3.48
N ILE A 223 -1.59 -26.11 3.44
CA ILE A 223 -0.60 -25.26 2.78
C ILE A 223 0.42 -24.80 3.81
N PRO A 224 1.74 -25.03 3.58
CA PRO A 224 2.78 -24.50 4.44
C PRO A 224 2.76 -22.96 4.44
N VAL A 225 2.81 -22.38 5.64
CA VAL A 225 2.99 -20.95 5.88
C VAL A 225 4.27 -20.82 6.69
N ASN A 226 5.28 -20.14 6.18
CA ASN A 226 6.56 -20.06 6.86
C ASN A 226 6.99 -18.61 7.04
N TYR A 227 7.67 -18.34 8.16
CA TYR A 227 8.26 -17.05 8.46
C TYR A 227 9.77 -17.22 8.55
N TRP A 228 10.51 -16.57 7.64
CA TRP A 228 11.96 -16.58 7.59
C TRP A 228 12.47 -15.33 8.28
N VAL A 229 13.00 -15.52 9.49
CA VAL A 229 13.45 -14.46 10.40
C VAL A 229 14.93 -14.61 10.74
N TYR A 230 15.55 -13.60 11.36
CA TYR A 230 16.92 -13.67 11.80
C TYR A 230 17.09 -14.62 12.99
N GLN A 231 18.33 -15.03 13.29
CA GLN A 231 18.62 -16.05 14.29
C GLN A 231 18.26 -15.63 15.73
N ASP A 232 18.25 -14.34 16.03
CA ASP A 232 17.90 -13.77 17.32
C ASP A 232 16.38 -13.73 17.61
N HIS A 233 15.53 -13.79 16.59
CA HIS A 233 14.08 -13.89 16.79
C HIS A 233 13.65 -15.32 17.13
N ASP A 234 12.67 -15.44 18.01
CA ASP A 234 12.06 -16.72 18.34
C ASP A 234 10.68 -16.92 17.65
N ARG A 235 10.02 -18.07 17.95
CA ARG A 235 8.69 -18.34 17.40
C ARG A 235 7.64 -17.32 17.85
N ASN A 236 7.74 -16.80 19.07
CA ASN A 236 6.74 -15.87 19.57
C ASN A 236 6.87 -14.51 18.88
N ASP A 237 8.10 -14.09 18.60
CA ASP A 237 8.39 -12.86 17.84
C ASP A 237 7.78 -12.95 16.43
N ALA A 238 8.03 -14.06 15.73
CA ALA A 238 7.47 -14.30 14.41
C ALA A 238 5.93 -14.33 14.43
N LEU A 239 5.33 -15.04 15.40
CA LEU A 239 3.87 -15.13 15.51
C LEU A 239 3.23 -13.82 15.97
N ARG A 240 3.93 -12.97 16.71
CA ARG A 240 3.46 -11.63 17.07
C ARG A 240 3.29 -10.76 15.82
N SER A 241 4.21 -10.86 14.88
CA SER A 241 4.23 -10.05 13.66
C SER A 241 3.43 -10.67 12.51
N PHE A 242 3.45 -12.00 12.36
CA PHE A 242 2.90 -12.71 11.20
C PHE A 242 1.79 -13.71 11.51
N GLY A 243 1.52 -14.01 12.77
CA GLY A 243 0.66 -15.13 13.18
C GLY A 243 -0.82 -15.03 12.80
N LYS A 244 -1.27 -13.90 12.25
CA LYS A 244 -2.61 -13.76 11.66
C LYS A 244 -2.68 -14.23 10.20
N THR A 245 -1.56 -14.55 9.57
CA THR A 245 -1.50 -14.95 8.16
C THR A 245 -2.44 -16.12 7.81
N PRO A 246 -2.55 -17.21 8.60
CA PRO A 246 -3.52 -18.29 8.33
C PRO A 246 -4.98 -17.80 8.31
N ALA A 247 -5.35 -16.91 9.20
CA ALA A 247 -6.71 -16.34 9.23
C ALA A 247 -6.96 -15.38 8.05
N MET A 248 -5.95 -14.64 7.60
CA MET A 248 -6.02 -13.80 6.42
C MET A 248 -6.17 -14.65 5.14
N LEU A 249 -5.46 -15.80 5.04
CA LEU A 249 -5.59 -16.74 3.93
C LEU A 249 -7.02 -17.28 3.81
N GLU A 250 -7.65 -17.66 4.92
CA GLU A 250 -9.05 -18.07 4.97
C GLU A 250 -9.98 -16.95 4.50
N PHE A 251 -9.81 -15.77 5.09
CA PHE A 251 -10.66 -14.62 4.79
C PHE A 251 -10.57 -14.19 3.31
N PHE A 252 -9.36 -14.06 2.75
CA PHE A 252 -9.22 -13.67 1.35
C PHE A 252 -9.64 -14.74 0.37
N SER A 253 -9.48 -16.02 0.71
CA SER A 253 -10.05 -17.14 -0.06
C SER A 253 -11.58 -17.03 -0.16
N ASP A 254 -12.23 -16.72 0.95
CA ASP A 254 -13.69 -16.54 0.99
C ASP A 254 -14.16 -15.29 0.23
N VAL A 255 -13.51 -14.17 0.43
CA VAL A 255 -13.87 -12.89 -0.19
C VAL A 255 -13.71 -12.96 -1.71
N THR A 256 -12.60 -13.51 -2.19
CA THR A 256 -12.30 -13.65 -3.63
C THR A 256 -13.06 -14.80 -4.28
N GLY A 257 -13.51 -15.78 -3.48
CA GLY A 257 -14.18 -16.99 -3.94
C GLY A 257 -13.26 -17.97 -4.68
N VAL A 258 -11.96 -17.80 -4.53
CA VAL A 258 -10.89 -18.67 -5.02
C VAL A 258 -9.98 -18.99 -3.84
N ARG A 259 -9.88 -20.29 -3.47
CA ARG A 259 -8.92 -20.75 -2.46
C ARG A 259 -7.53 -20.30 -2.86
N TYR A 260 -6.67 -19.96 -1.89
CA TYR A 260 -5.27 -19.61 -2.15
C TYR A 260 -4.67 -20.55 -3.20
N PRO A 261 -4.15 -20.01 -4.34
CA PRO A 261 -3.92 -20.85 -5.52
C PRO A 261 -2.50 -21.44 -5.63
N PHE A 262 -1.64 -21.20 -4.65
CA PHE A 262 -0.22 -21.57 -4.70
C PHE A 262 0.12 -22.67 -3.68
N GLU A 263 1.35 -23.22 -3.77
CA GLU A 263 1.79 -24.39 -3.00
C GLU A 263 2.21 -24.07 -1.57
N LYS A 264 2.65 -22.85 -1.31
CA LYS A 264 3.07 -22.35 0.00
C LYS A 264 2.83 -20.86 0.11
N TYR A 265 2.95 -20.30 1.32
CA TYR A 265 3.11 -18.86 1.54
C TYR A 265 4.24 -18.61 2.53
N ASP A 266 5.34 -18.06 2.06
CA ASP A 266 6.48 -17.63 2.87
C ASP A 266 6.51 -16.12 3.01
N GLN A 267 6.96 -15.64 4.17
CA GLN A 267 7.30 -14.24 4.42
C GLN A 267 8.76 -14.19 4.90
N THR A 268 9.58 -13.41 4.22
CA THR A 268 11.01 -13.27 4.51
C THR A 268 11.32 -11.84 4.90
N ILE A 269 11.89 -11.64 6.10
CA ILE A 269 12.31 -10.30 6.53
C ILE A 269 13.62 -9.90 5.85
N ILE A 270 13.69 -8.64 5.42
CA ILE A 270 14.79 -8.10 4.62
C ILE A 270 15.31 -6.82 5.26
N GLU A 271 16.63 -6.78 5.51
CA GLU A 271 17.31 -5.59 6.00
C GLU A 271 17.58 -4.60 4.88
N ASP A 272 17.55 -3.31 5.19
CA ASP A 272 17.70 -2.19 4.25
C ASP A 272 16.65 -2.20 3.12
N PHE A 273 15.51 -2.86 3.31
CA PHE A 273 14.47 -2.92 2.29
C PHE A 273 13.88 -1.52 2.06
N MET A 274 13.84 -1.11 0.79
CA MET A 274 13.45 0.25 0.40
C MET A 274 11.95 0.51 0.49
N TRP A 275 11.13 -0.57 0.56
CA TRP A 275 9.68 -0.52 0.65
C TRP A 275 9.18 -1.14 1.96
N GLY A 276 7.89 -1.14 2.20
CA GLY A 276 7.28 -1.86 3.34
C GLY A 276 7.31 -3.37 3.12
N GLY A 277 6.79 -3.79 1.99
CA GLY A 277 6.74 -5.16 1.51
C GLY A 277 6.90 -5.24 0.00
N MET A 278 6.93 -6.47 -0.51
CA MET A 278 6.88 -6.81 -1.93
C MET A 278 6.19 -8.16 -2.09
N GLU A 279 5.20 -8.18 -2.91
CA GLU A 279 4.29 -9.30 -3.13
C GLU A 279 4.89 -10.49 -3.91
N ASN A 280 6.20 -10.65 -3.95
CA ASN A 280 6.80 -11.77 -4.70
C ASN A 280 6.02 -13.07 -4.48
N VAL A 281 5.56 -13.68 -5.57
CA VAL A 281 4.66 -14.83 -5.50
C VAL A 281 5.20 -15.93 -4.59
N THR A 282 4.40 -16.38 -3.63
CA THR A 282 4.71 -17.42 -2.64
C THR A 282 5.87 -17.12 -1.66
N ASN A 283 6.60 -16.02 -1.82
CA ASN A 283 7.68 -15.60 -0.93
C ASN A 283 7.73 -14.07 -0.81
N THR A 284 6.76 -13.52 -0.10
CA THR A 284 6.67 -12.07 0.17
C THR A 284 7.92 -11.59 0.91
N HIS A 285 8.56 -10.55 0.41
CA HIS A 285 9.59 -9.84 1.16
C HIS A 285 8.95 -8.80 2.07
N GLN A 286 9.36 -8.77 3.32
CA GLN A 286 8.89 -7.80 4.31
C GLN A 286 10.08 -7.01 4.84
N THR A 287 9.95 -5.70 5.02
CA THR A 287 10.97 -4.98 5.79
C THR A 287 11.16 -5.63 7.16
N ASP A 288 12.37 -5.69 7.68
CA ASP A 288 12.66 -6.21 9.03
C ASP A 288 11.94 -5.42 10.13
N ARG A 289 11.55 -4.16 9.87
CA ARG A 289 10.69 -3.33 10.73
C ARG A 289 9.28 -3.90 10.93
N THR A 290 8.89 -4.91 10.16
CA THR A 290 7.64 -5.67 10.37
C THR A 290 7.70 -6.48 11.67
N MET A 291 8.91 -6.89 12.08
CA MET A 291 9.13 -7.49 13.39
C MET A 291 8.98 -6.42 14.47
N HIS A 292 8.14 -6.66 15.48
CA HIS A 292 7.89 -5.70 16.55
C HIS A 292 7.56 -6.37 17.88
N GLU A 293 7.75 -5.64 18.98
CA GLU A 293 7.35 -6.03 20.32
C GLU A 293 5.89 -5.67 20.62
N ASP A 294 5.33 -6.22 21.71
CA ASP A 294 3.96 -5.93 22.10
C ASP A 294 3.77 -4.50 22.65
N ASP A 295 4.81 -3.91 23.22
CA ASP A 295 4.79 -2.57 23.84
C ASP A 295 4.61 -1.44 22.82
N VAL A 296 4.95 -1.65 21.54
CA VAL A 296 4.69 -0.66 20.48
C VAL A 296 3.22 -0.61 20.05
N ARG A 297 2.43 -1.63 20.42
CA ARG A 297 0.98 -1.63 20.15
C ARG A 297 0.24 -0.67 21.10
N PRO A 298 -0.87 -0.06 20.67
CA PRO A 298 -1.52 -0.19 19.36
C PRO A 298 -1.04 0.87 18.34
N ILE A 299 0.06 1.57 18.60
CA ILE A 299 0.55 2.64 17.71
C ILE A 299 1.14 2.04 16.43
N HIS A 300 1.86 0.92 16.55
CA HIS A 300 2.40 0.15 15.43
C HIS A 300 1.83 -1.28 15.43
N SER A 301 1.61 -1.82 14.23
CA SER A 301 1.23 -3.20 13.98
C SER A 301 1.64 -3.58 12.56
N SER A 302 2.07 -4.81 12.36
CA SER A 302 2.37 -5.42 11.05
C SER A 302 1.11 -5.85 10.27
N ASP A 303 -0.04 -5.96 10.95
CA ASP A 303 -1.25 -6.59 10.39
C ASP A 303 -1.69 -5.99 9.05
N GLY A 304 -1.64 -4.66 8.90
CA GLY A 304 -2.01 -3.97 7.66
C GLY A 304 -1.10 -4.34 6.50
N LEU A 305 0.23 -4.24 6.71
CA LEU A 305 1.22 -4.58 5.69
C LEU A 305 1.12 -6.06 5.29
N VAL A 306 1.04 -6.97 6.26
CA VAL A 306 0.89 -8.41 5.99
C VAL A 306 -0.39 -8.71 5.19
N ALA A 307 -1.50 -8.04 5.51
CA ALA A 307 -2.75 -8.19 4.77
C ALA A 307 -2.65 -7.63 3.35
N HIS A 308 -1.94 -6.51 3.15
CA HIS A 308 -1.68 -5.91 1.85
C HIS A 308 -0.90 -6.88 0.95
N GLU A 309 0.27 -7.32 1.41
CA GLU A 309 1.14 -8.20 0.64
C GLU A 309 0.48 -9.58 0.36
N LEU A 310 -0.26 -10.10 1.32
CA LEU A 310 -0.99 -11.35 1.10
C LEU A 310 -2.14 -11.19 0.10
N ALA A 311 -2.81 -10.05 0.08
CA ALA A 311 -3.91 -9.80 -0.86
C ALA A 311 -3.43 -9.80 -2.32
N HIS A 312 -2.18 -9.41 -2.55
CA HIS A 312 -1.56 -9.47 -3.86
C HIS A 312 -1.49 -10.87 -4.46
N MET A 313 -1.47 -11.93 -3.63
CA MET A 313 -1.50 -13.31 -4.13
C MET A 313 -2.72 -13.57 -5.04
N TRP A 314 -3.82 -12.83 -4.88
CA TRP A 314 -4.97 -12.85 -5.78
C TRP A 314 -4.92 -11.72 -6.80
N PHE A 315 -4.54 -10.49 -6.39
CA PHE A 315 -4.56 -9.28 -7.24
C PHE A 315 -3.16 -8.66 -7.35
N GLY A 316 -2.42 -9.12 -8.31
CA GLY A 316 -1.01 -8.85 -8.57
C GLY A 316 -0.34 -10.09 -9.14
N ASP A 317 -0.55 -11.23 -8.45
CA ASP A 317 0.09 -12.50 -8.78
C ASP A 317 -0.84 -13.40 -9.61
N TYR A 318 -1.97 -13.84 -9.03
CA TYR A 318 -2.88 -14.73 -9.76
C TYR A 318 -3.57 -14.01 -10.91
N LEU A 319 -4.10 -12.82 -10.65
CA LEU A 319 -4.56 -11.85 -11.66
C LEU A 319 -3.55 -10.71 -11.72
N THR A 320 -2.75 -10.64 -12.76
CA THR A 320 -1.70 -9.64 -12.90
C THR A 320 -2.08 -8.57 -13.90
N THR A 321 -1.79 -7.32 -13.62
CA THR A 321 -1.90 -6.25 -14.62
C THR A 321 -1.11 -6.60 -15.89
N ARG A 322 -1.69 -6.37 -17.07
CA ARG A 322 -1.03 -6.65 -18.35
C ARG A 322 0.03 -5.62 -18.73
N ASN A 323 -0.08 -4.44 -18.19
CA ASN A 323 0.82 -3.32 -18.41
C ASN A 323 0.75 -2.33 -17.24
N TRP A 324 1.79 -1.55 -17.07
CA TRP A 324 1.93 -0.62 -15.95
C TRP A 324 0.84 0.45 -15.84
N PRO A 325 0.26 1.01 -16.93
CA PRO A 325 -0.90 1.88 -16.81
C PRO A 325 -2.09 1.33 -16.03
N ASN A 326 -2.26 0.01 -16.00
CA ASN A 326 -3.35 -0.66 -15.28
C ASN A 326 -2.94 -1.20 -13.90
N VAL A 327 -1.75 -0.89 -13.37
CA VAL A 327 -1.21 -1.43 -12.10
C VAL A 327 -2.07 -1.11 -10.88
N TRP A 328 -2.96 -0.12 -10.95
CA TRP A 328 -3.96 0.12 -9.91
C TRP A 328 -4.87 -1.10 -9.61
N LEU A 329 -4.95 -2.06 -10.55
CA LEU A 329 -5.67 -3.32 -10.34
C LEU A 329 -4.94 -4.25 -9.38
N ASN A 330 -3.61 -4.12 -9.25
CA ASN A 330 -2.83 -4.80 -8.23
C ASN A 330 -2.97 -4.00 -6.92
N GLU A 331 -2.41 -2.81 -6.88
CA GLU A 331 -2.23 -2.00 -5.68
C GLU A 331 -3.54 -1.49 -5.06
N GLY A 332 -4.48 -1.09 -5.90
CA GLY A 332 -5.79 -0.64 -5.44
C GLY A 332 -6.59 -1.74 -4.76
N PHE A 333 -6.52 -2.99 -5.29
CA PHE A 333 -7.14 -4.14 -4.66
C PHE A 333 -6.43 -4.55 -3.37
N ALA A 334 -5.09 -4.58 -3.34
CA ALA A 334 -4.35 -4.91 -2.13
C ALA A 334 -4.66 -3.91 -1.00
N THR A 335 -4.58 -2.61 -1.28
CA THR A 335 -4.95 -1.54 -0.33
C THR A 335 -6.43 -1.63 0.11
N TYR A 336 -7.32 -2.07 -0.76
CA TYR A 336 -8.73 -2.24 -0.41
C TYR A 336 -8.98 -3.48 0.45
N LEU A 337 -8.30 -4.59 0.16
CA LEU A 337 -8.42 -5.84 0.92
C LEU A 337 -7.80 -5.72 2.32
N GLU A 338 -6.75 -4.92 2.48
CA GLU A 338 -6.23 -4.50 3.79
C GLU A 338 -7.35 -3.86 4.63
N LEU A 339 -8.11 -2.91 4.06
CA LEU A 339 -9.27 -2.31 4.74
C LEU A 339 -10.39 -3.33 5.04
N LEU A 340 -10.64 -4.28 4.13
CA LEU A 340 -11.61 -5.34 4.37
C LEU A 340 -11.18 -6.29 5.48
N TRP A 341 -9.87 -6.54 5.62
CA TRP A 341 -9.33 -7.30 6.75
C TRP A 341 -9.56 -6.54 8.06
N THR A 342 -9.28 -5.25 8.11
CA THR A 342 -9.59 -4.40 9.29
C THR A 342 -11.09 -4.42 9.61
N GLU A 343 -11.97 -4.34 8.59
CA GLU A 343 -13.44 -4.45 8.74
C GLU A 343 -13.86 -5.78 9.38
N HIS A 344 -13.20 -6.89 8.98
CA HIS A 344 -13.48 -8.23 9.45
C HIS A 344 -12.93 -8.51 10.86
N GLU A 345 -11.66 -8.19 11.08
CA GLU A 345 -10.90 -8.58 12.27
C GLU A 345 -11.19 -7.72 13.50
N THR A 346 -11.49 -6.43 13.29
CA THR A 346 -11.58 -5.46 14.38
C THR A 346 -12.96 -4.80 14.49
N ASP A 347 -13.18 -3.76 13.71
CA ASP A 347 -14.35 -2.89 13.80
C ASP A 347 -14.63 -2.24 12.43
N PRO A 348 -15.83 -2.44 11.85
CA PRO A 348 -16.20 -1.77 10.61
C PRO A 348 -16.04 -0.25 10.64
N GLU A 349 -16.26 0.40 11.79
CA GLU A 349 -16.08 1.85 11.91
C GLU A 349 -14.60 2.25 11.91
N LEU A 350 -13.68 1.37 12.35
CA LEU A 350 -12.23 1.60 12.23
C LEU A 350 -11.79 1.52 10.77
N ALA A 351 -12.26 0.53 10.02
CA ALA A 351 -11.98 0.43 8.58
C ALA A 351 -12.48 1.67 7.81
N GLU A 352 -13.67 2.18 8.14
CA GLU A 352 -14.19 3.43 7.57
C GLU A 352 -13.31 4.65 7.93
N TYR A 353 -12.74 4.67 9.14
CA TYR A 353 -11.79 5.71 9.53
C TYR A 353 -10.46 5.60 8.76
N GLU A 354 -9.90 4.41 8.59
CA GLU A 354 -8.68 4.18 7.79
C GLU A 354 -8.92 4.57 6.32
N ARG A 355 -10.07 4.23 5.77
CA ARG A 355 -10.49 4.68 4.44
C ARG A 355 -10.54 6.20 4.31
N LEU A 356 -10.88 6.93 5.38
CA LEU A 356 -10.80 8.40 5.38
C LEU A 356 -9.36 8.91 5.14
N GLY A 357 -8.35 8.14 5.55
CA GLY A 357 -6.96 8.38 5.22
C GLY A 357 -6.70 8.29 3.71
N ASN A 358 -7.19 7.22 3.05
CA ASN A 358 -7.08 7.05 1.60
C ASN A 358 -7.82 8.14 0.81
N LEU A 359 -9.00 8.59 1.28
CA LEU A 359 -9.69 9.75 0.72
C LEU A 359 -8.83 11.01 0.82
N GLY A 360 -8.21 11.24 1.97
CA GLY A 360 -7.29 12.37 2.20
C GLY A 360 -6.09 12.35 1.26
N ALA A 361 -5.45 11.18 1.12
CA ALA A 361 -4.32 10.97 0.21
C ALA A 361 -4.72 11.20 -1.25
N THR A 362 -5.91 10.73 -1.66
CA THR A 362 -6.48 10.97 -3.00
C THR A 362 -6.66 12.47 -3.28
N VAL A 363 -7.24 13.21 -2.33
CA VAL A 363 -7.46 14.67 -2.47
C VAL A 363 -6.13 15.43 -2.47
N TRP A 364 -5.15 14.97 -1.70
CA TRP A 364 -3.81 15.56 -1.68
C TRP A 364 -3.07 15.31 -2.99
N ALA A 365 -3.11 14.07 -3.52
CA ALA A 365 -2.51 13.72 -4.80
C ALA A 365 -3.08 14.57 -5.95
N ASP A 366 -4.41 14.76 -5.99
CA ASP A 366 -5.05 15.62 -6.98
C ASP A 366 -4.54 17.06 -6.95
N LYS A 367 -4.19 17.57 -5.77
CA LYS A 367 -3.62 18.91 -5.64
C LYS A 367 -2.13 18.97 -6.03
N SER A 368 -1.37 17.91 -5.76
CA SER A 368 0.09 17.90 -5.84
C SER A 368 0.62 17.41 -7.18
N TYR A 369 -0.01 16.38 -7.75
CA TYR A 369 0.41 15.75 -9.00
C TYR A 369 -0.78 15.11 -9.72
N ARG A 370 -1.73 15.96 -10.12
CA ARG A 370 -2.98 15.55 -10.76
C ARG A 370 -2.74 14.70 -12.01
N ARG A 371 -3.27 13.48 -12.01
CA ARG A 371 -3.32 12.58 -13.16
C ARG A 371 -4.50 11.60 -13.07
N PRO A 372 -4.91 10.95 -14.18
CA PRO A 372 -5.84 9.83 -14.11
C PRO A 372 -5.21 8.63 -13.37
N THR A 373 -6.04 7.71 -12.90
CA THR A 373 -5.58 6.45 -12.29
C THR A 373 -4.90 5.57 -13.34
N VAL A 374 -5.54 5.37 -14.51
CA VAL A 374 -4.89 4.75 -15.69
C VAL A 374 -4.17 5.84 -16.47
N GLN A 375 -2.83 5.77 -16.51
CA GLN A 375 -1.99 6.78 -17.15
C GLN A 375 -0.99 6.13 -18.11
N HIS A 376 -1.09 6.48 -19.40
CA HIS A 376 -0.20 5.99 -20.47
C HIS A 376 1.00 6.91 -20.77
N TYR A 377 1.04 8.12 -20.21
CA TYR A 377 2.10 9.09 -20.46
C TYR A 377 3.02 9.16 -19.25
N TYR A 378 4.23 8.57 -19.33
CA TYR A 378 5.26 8.59 -18.29
C TYR A 378 6.65 8.42 -18.91
N TYR A 379 7.72 8.77 -18.18
CA TYR A 379 9.09 8.48 -18.59
C TYR A 379 9.52 7.10 -18.11
N ASN A 380 9.25 6.77 -16.87
CA ASN A 380 9.53 5.50 -16.25
C ASN A 380 8.28 5.01 -15.52
N SER A 381 7.98 3.70 -15.60
CA SER A 381 6.79 3.10 -14.99
C SER A 381 6.75 3.25 -13.48
N ILE A 382 7.88 3.33 -12.79
CA ILE A 382 7.93 3.60 -11.34
C ILE A 382 7.25 4.93 -10.95
N GLU A 383 7.15 5.90 -11.88
CA GLU A 383 6.42 7.15 -11.65
C GLU A 383 4.91 6.96 -11.44
N LEU A 384 4.39 5.78 -11.80
CA LEU A 384 2.98 5.43 -11.62
C LEU A 384 2.68 4.95 -10.20
N PHE A 385 3.70 4.55 -9.41
CA PHE A 385 3.54 4.04 -8.05
C PHE A 385 3.37 5.18 -7.06
N ASP A 386 2.16 5.73 -7.04
CA ASP A 386 1.78 6.87 -6.21
C ASP A 386 0.36 6.71 -5.63
N SER A 387 -0.11 7.69 -4.88
CA SER A 387 -1.46 7.65 -4.27
C SER A 387 -2.61 7.49 -5.30
N ASN A 388 -2.38 7.65 -6.61
CA ASN A 388 -3.43 7.42 -7.60
C ASN A 388 -3.67 5.93 -7.90
N ILE A 389 -2.69 5.06 -7.67
CA ILE A 389 -2.90 3.61 -7.82
C ILE A 389 -3.25 2.96 -6.48
N TYR A 390 -2.60 3.32 -5.36
CA TYR A 390 -2.88 2.80 -4.02
C TYR A 390 -4.17 3.39 -3.44
N ALA A 391 -4.07 4.57 -2.86
CA ALA A 391 -5.17 5.19 -2.12
C ALA A 391 -6.41 5.46 -2.98
N LYS A 392 -6.24 6.08 -4.16
CA LYS A 392 -7.36 6.35 -5.07
C LYS A 392 -7.90 5.06 -5.67
N GLY A 393 -7.03 4.07 -5.98
CA GLY A 393 -7.45 2.74 -6.43
C GLY A 393 -8.39 2.08 -5.42
N SER A 394 -7.98 2.01 -4.14
CA SER A 394 -8.80 1.51 -3.04
C SER A 394 -10.14 2.26 -2.89
N VAL A 395 -10.09 3.58 -2.96
CA VAL A 395 -11.31 4.44 -2.90
C VAL A 395 -12.25 4.14 -4.07
N ILE A 396 -11.74 3.95 -5.28
CA ILE A 396 -12.54 3.59 -6.47
C ILE A 396 -13.25 2.24 -6.23
N ILE A 397 -12.54 1.24 -5.74
CA ILE A 397 -13.10 -0.08 -5.46
C ILE A 397 -14.20 0.01 -4.38
N ASN A 398 -13.96 0.76 -3.31
CA ASN A 398 -14.99 1.00 -2.29
C ASN A 398 -16.23 1.72 -2.86
N MET A 399 -16.03 2.72 -3.72
CA MET A 399 -17.16 3.40 -4.38
C MET A 399 -17.95 2.47 -5.31
N ILE A 400 -17.31 1.52 -5.98
CA ILE A 400 -18.00 0.47 -6.76
C ILE A 400 -18.85 -0.39 -5.81
N ARG A 401 -18.30 -0.85 -4.65
CA ARG A 401 -19.04 -1.60 -3.63
C ARG A 401 -20.27 -0.82 -3.17
N ARG A 402 -20.12 0.46 -2.83
CA ARG A 402 -21.23 1.32 -2.40
C ARG A 402 -22.29 1.52 -3.48
N TYR A 403 -21.90 1.65 -4.74
CA TYR A 403 -22.84 1.83 -5.85
C TYR A 403 -23.60 0.54 -6.20
N LEU A 404 -22.93 -0.62 -6.13
CA LEU A 404 -23.50 -1.91 -6.47
C LEU A 404 -24.22 -2.61 -5.29
N GLY A 405 -23.91 -2.19 -4.06
CA GLY A 405 -24.24 -2.90 -2.83
C GLY A 405 -23.34 -4.14 -2.61
N ASP A 406 -23.30 -4.63 -1.38
CA ASP A 406 -22.40 -5.72 -0.99
C ASP A 406 -22.64 -7.01 -1.81
N ASP A 407 -23.90 -7.41 -1.99
CA ASP A 407 -24.25 -8.60 -2.80
C ASP A 407 -23.75 -8.47 -4.24
N GLY A 408 -23.98 -7.34 -4.88
CA GLY A 408 -23.53 -7.07 -6.25
C GLY A 408 -22.02 -7.04 -6.36
N PHE A 409 -21.36 -6.38 -5.42
CA PHE A 409 -19.91 -6.24 -5.40
C PHE A 409 -19.19 -7.58 -5.17
N PHE A 410 -19.49 -8.30 -4.10
CA PHE A 410 -18.80 -9.56 -3.79
C PHE A 410 -19.10 -10.66 -4.82
N ARG A 411 -20.30 -10.69 -5.38
CA ARG A 411 -20.60 -11.59 -6.51
C ARG A 411 -19.77 -11.23 -7.74
N GLY A 412 -19.63 -9.94 -8.06
CA GLY A 412 -18.78 -9.45 -9.14
C GLY A 412 -17.31 -9.76 -8.92
N LEU A 413 -16.80 -9.53 -7.70
CA LEU A 413 -15.43 -9.81 -7.31
C LEU A 413 -15.08 -11.30 -7.48
N LYS A 414 -15.91 -12.20 -6.93
CA LYS A 414 -15.76 -13.66 -7.10
C LYS A 414 -15.77 -14.08 -8.56
N GLN A 415 -16.64 -13.47 -9.36
CA GLN A 415 -16.70 -13.75 -10.81
C GLN A 415 -15.46 -13.23 -11.52
N TYR A 416 -14.95 -12.03 -11.17
CA TYR A 416 -13.74 -11.46 -11.74
C TYR A 416 -12.53 -12.36 -11.49
N THR A 417 -12.30 -12.75 -10.23
CA THR A 417 -11.19 -13.62 -9.85
C THR A 417 -11.24 -14.97 -10.58
N ARG A 418 -12.42 -15.58 -10.69
CA ARG A 418 -12.59 -16.88 -11.38
C ARG A 418 -12.43 -16.77 -12.90
N THR A 419 -12.94 -15.70 -13.51
CA THR A 419 -12.92 -15.54 -14.98
C THR A 419 -11.52 -15.30 -15.49
N HIS A 420 -10.71 -14.59 -14.72
CA HIS A 420 -9.35 -14.18 -15.10
C HIS A 420 -8.26 -14.94 -14.35
N ALA A 421 -8.60 -16.08 -13.76
CA ALA A 421 -7.68 -16.95 -13.03
C ALA A 421 -6.38 -17.20 -13.80
N ALA A 422 -5.23 -16.96 -13.17
CA ALA A 422 -3.88 -17.13 -13.74
C ALA A 422 -3.63 -16.36 -15.04
N ASN A 423 -4.30 -15.24 -15.27
CA ASN A 423 -4.19 -14.44 -16.49
C ASN A 423 -3.78 -13.00 -16.22
N ASN A 424 -3.38 -12.32 -17.30
CA ASN A 424 -3.21 -10.87 -17.32
C ASN A 424 -4.56 -10.15 -17.49
N VAL A 425 -4.72 -9.01 -16.85
CA VAL A 425 -5.95 -8.22 -16.82
C VAL A 425 -5.69 -6.74 -17.13
N GLU A 426 -6.74 -6.08 -17.63
CA GLU A 426 -6.80 -4.63 -17.81
C GLU A 426 -8.08 -4.08 -17.14
N THR A 427 -8.15 -2.78 -16.94
CA THR A 427 -9.30 -2.08 -16.35
C THR A 427 -10.63 -2.43 -17.01
N THR A 428 -10.62 -2.66 -18.32
CA THR A 428 -11.81 -3.04 -19.09
C THR A 428 -12.37 -4.41 -18.72
N ASP A 429 -11.53 -5.34 -18.27
CA ASP A 429 -11.92 -6.67 -17.85
C ASP A 429 -12.70 -6.61 -16.55
N LEU A 430 -12.17 -5.85 -15.57
CA LEU A 430 -12.87 -5.58 -14.31
C LEU A 430 -14.25 -4.97 -14.56
N LYS A 431 -14.31 -3.86 -15.33
CA LYS A 431 -15.55 -3.18 -15.66
C LYS A 431 -16.57 -4.13 -16.27
N LYS A 432 -16.16 -4.88 -17.29
CA LYS A 432 -17.03 -5.81 -18.02
C LYS A 432 -17.63 -6.90 -17.12
N VAL A 433 -16.83 -7.48 -16.24
CA VAL A 433 -17.33 -8.51 -15.31
C VAL A 433 -18.36 -7.93 -14.35
N PHE A 434 -18.11 -6.77 -13.77
CA PHE A 434 -19.09 -6.12 -12.88
C PHE A 434 -20.38 -5.74 -13.63
N GLU A 435 -20.29 -5.24 -14.86
CA GLU A 435 -21.48 -4.92 -15.68
C GLU A 435 -22.31 -6.17 -15.98
N VAL A 436 -21.67 -7.26 -16.42
CA VAL A 436 -22.35 -8.55 -16.72
C VAL A 436 -22.98 -9.15 -15.47
N THR A 437 -22.29 -9.10 -14.34
CA THR A 437 -22.74 -9.72 -13.10
C THR A 437 -23.89 -8.97 -12.46
N THR A 438 -23.94 -7.63 -12.59
CA THR A 438 -24.91 -6.79 -11.88
C THR A 438 -25.97 -6.18 -12.78
N GLY A 439 -25.78 -6.19 -14.10
CA GLY A 439 -26.64 -5.53 -15.07
C GLY A 439 -26.59 -3.99 -15.00
N LYS A 440 -25.60 -3.40 -14.28
CA LYS A 440 -25.43 -1.97 -14.17
C LYS A 440 -24.46 -1.47 -15.24
N ASN A 441 -24.74 -0.30 -15.84
CA ASN A 441 -23.77 0.38 -16.68
C ASN A 441 -22.79 1.16 -15.81
N LEU A 442 -21.47 0.89 -15.98
CA LEU A 442 -20.39 1.52 -15.25
C LEU A 442 -19.52 2.44 -16.14
N ASP A 443 -19.85 2.67 -17.42
CA ASP A 443 -19.08 3.51 -18.32
C ASP A 443 -18.83 4.90 -17.72
N TRP A 444 -19.90 5.56 -17.24
CA TRP A 444 -19.81 6.89 -16.63
C TRP A 444 -18.92 6.92 -15.40
N PHE A 445 -18.90 5.82 -14.63
CA PHE A 445 -18.13 5.71 -13.39
C PHE A 445 -16.62 5.58 -13.69
N PHE A 446 -16.25 4.64 -14.58
CA PHE A 446 -14.86 4.44 -14.98
C PHE A 446 -14.31 5.66 -15.73
N GLU A 447 -15.12 6.28 -16.61
CA GLU A 447 -14.71 7.50 -17.33
C GLU A 447 -14.29 8.61 -16.37
N GLN A 448 -15.09 8.90 -15.33
CA GLN A 448 -14.81 10.03 -14.44
C GLN A 448 -13.78 9.72 -13.34
N TRP A 449 -13.68 8.47 -12.86
CA TRP A 449 -12.83 8.15 -11.72
C TRP A 449 -11.49 7.48 -12.09
N VAL A 450 -11.48 6.75 -13.20
CA VAL A 450 -10.31 5.97 -13.63
C VAL A 450 -9.55 6.64 -14.76
N TYR A 451 -10.26 7.07 -15.81
CA TYR A 451 -9.64 7.59 -17.04
C TYR A 451 -9.48 9.09 -17.06
N LYS A 452 -10.14 9.83 -16.16
CA LYS A 452 -9.98 11.29 -16.03
C LYS A 452 -9.34 11.65 -14.70
N PRO A 453 -8.56 12.76 -14.67
CA PRO A 453 -7.99 13.27 -13.44
C PRO A 453 -9.02 14.09 -12.66
N GLY A 454 -8.69 14.37 -11.41
CA GLY A 454 -9.46 15.31 -10.59
C GLY A 454 -10.34 14.66 -9.53
N VAL A 455 -10.76 15.50 -8.60
CA VAL A 455 -11.79 15.22 -7.60
C VAL A 455 -12.80 16.36 -7.59
N PRO A 456 -14.09 16.12 -7.24
CA PRO A 456 -15.08 17.19 -7.18
C PRO A 456 -14.76 18.20 -6.07
N GLU A 457 -14.98 19.47 -6.38
CA GLU A 457 -15.01 20.58 -5.42
C GLU A 457 -16.46 21.02 -5.23
N ILE A 458 -16.99 20.85 -4.03
CA ILE A 458 -18.40 21.04 -3.74
C ILE A 458 -18.58 22.18 -2.73
N THR A 459 -19.39 23.17 -3.07
CA THR A 459 -19.92 24.12 -2.11
C THR A 459 -21.36 23.73 -1.76
N ALA A 460 -21.64 23.60 -0.46
CA ALA A 460 -22.95 23.26 0.08
C ALA A 460 -23.51 24.41 0.92
N ASN A 461 -24.78 24.72 0.74
CA ASN A 461 -25.54 25.70 1.54
C ASN A 461 -26.94 25.19 1.76
N TYR A 462 -27.52 25.43 2.93
CA TYR A 462 -28.91 25.09 3.16
C TYR A 462 -29.71 26.22 3.83
N ARG A 463 -31.01 26.16 3.66
CA ARG A 463 -31.97 27.07 4.33
C ARG A 463 -33.17 26.26 4.80
N TYR A 464 -33.64 26.55 6.02
CA TYR A 464 -34.90 26.02 6.53
C TYR A 464 -36.02 27.04 6.42
N ASN A 465 -37.16 26.62 5.88
CA ASN A 465 -38.38 27.42 5.80
C ASN A 465 -39.40 26.87 6.81
N ARG A 466 -39.62 27.60 7.92
CA ARG A 466 -40.54 27.20 8.98
C ARG A 466 -42.01 27.08 8.50
N ARG A 467 -42.42 27.87 7.49
CA ARG A 467 -43.82 27.85 7.02
C ARG A 467 -44.11 26.59 6.22
N SER A 468 -43.21 26.19 5.35
CA SER A 468 -43.35 24.98 4.52
C SER A 468 -42.77 23.73 5.19
N GLN A 469 -42.07 23.86 6.29
CA GLN A 469 -41.33 22.77 6.99
C GLN A 469 -40.39 22.04 6.01
N LEU A 470 -39.65 22.80 5.19
CA LEU A 470 -38.71 22.27 4.21
C LEU A 470 -37.31 22.82 4.42
N VAL A 471 -36.32 21.93 4.31
CA VAL A 471 -34.91 22.24 4.11
C VAL A 471 -34.65 22.29 2.62
N SER A 472 -34.09 23.39 2.12
CA SER A 472 -33.55 23.49 0.76
C SER A 472 -32.03 23.45 0.82
N LEU A 473 -31.43 22.38 0.33
CA LEU A 473 -29.97 22.17 0.24
C LEU A 473 -29.52 22.44 -1.19
N THR A 474 -28.69 23.46 -1.40
CA THR A 474 -28.09 23.78 -2.69
C THR A 474 -26.67 23.27 -2.69
N LEU A 475 -26.32 22.45 -3.69
CA LEU A 475 -25.00 21.94 -3.97
C LEU A 475 -24.49 22.52 -5.29
N LYS A 476 -23.22 22.92 -5.32
CA LYS A 476 -22.55 23.43 -6.50
C LYS A 476 -21.17 22.81 -6.68
N GLN A 477 -20.89 22.29 -7.87
CA GLN A 477 -19.56 21.86 -8.28
C GLN A 477 -18.78 23.09 -8.78
N THR A 478 -17.61 23.34 -8.20
CA THR A 478 -16.81 24.56 -8.44
C THR A 478 -15.45 24.30 -9.08
N GLN A 479 -15.08 23.03 -9.30
CA GLN A 479 -13.85 22.66 -10.01
C GLN A 479 -13.91 23.11 -11.48
N ASP A 480 -12.75 23.26 -12.09
CA ASP A 480 -12.63 23.47 -13.53
C ASP A 480 -13.00 22.20 -14.30
N VAL A 481 -14.18 22.21 -14.92
CA VAL A 481 -14.71 21.06 -15.66
C VAL A 481 -14.02 20.81 -17.00
N GLU A 482 -13.24 21.77 -17.53
CA GLU A 482 -12.46 21.58 -18.76
C GLU A 482 -11.23 20.72 -18.49
N SER A 483 -10.60 20.88 -17.33
CA SER A 483 -9.40 20.12 -16.93
C SER A 483 -9.72 18.87 -16.09
N THR A 484 -10.98 18.66 -15.67
CA THR A 484 -11.41 17.53 -14.85
C THR A 484 -12.68 16.88 -15.43
N SER A 485 -13.76 16.87 -14.65
CA SER A 485 -15.08 16.37 -15.06
C SER A 485 -16.19 17.14 -14.36
N LEU A 486 -17.36 17.17 -14.96
CA LEU A 486 -18.59 17.35 -14.20
C LEU A 486 -18.96 15.98 -13.61
N PHE A 487 -18.79 15.83 -12.29
CA PHE A 487 -18.95 14.55 -11.63
C PHE A 487 -20.42 14.19 -11.41
N LYS A 488 -20.71 12.89 -11.54
CA LYS A 488 -21.98 12.28 -11.13
C LYS A 488 -21.79 11.65 -9.77
N LEU A 489 -22.49 12.13 -8.78
CA LEU A 489 -22.23 11.86 -7.36
C LEU A 489 -23.48 11.29 -6.69
N PRO A 490 -23.60 9.95 -6.56
CA PRO A 490 -24.59 9.36 -5.65
C PRO A 490 -24.14 9.62 -4.20
N MET A 491 -24.96 10.32 -3.42
CA MET A 491 -24.63 10.70 -2.04
C MET A 491 -25.83 10.50 -1.10
N VAL A 492 -25.54 10.34 0.19
CA VAL A 492 -26.54 10.35 1.25
C VAL A 492 -26.52 11.71 1.95
N VAL A 493 -27.67 12.38 1.97
CA VAL A 493 -27.89 13.59 2.76
C VAL A 493 -28.58 13.21 4.06
N VAL A 494 -28.05 13.73 5.17
CA VAL A 494 -28.63 13.53 6.50
C VAL A 494 -29.27 14.81 6.98
N ILE A 495 -30.52 14.74 7.42
CA ILE A 495 -31.23 15.82 8.10
C ILE A 495 -31.62 15.33 9.49
N ASP A 496 -31.09 15.98 10.51
CA ASP A 496 -31.46 15.75 11.91
C ASP A 496 -32.28 16.94 12.42
N ASP A 497 -33.59 16.75 12.56
CA ASP A 497 -34.55 17.70 13.12
C ASP A 497 -35.12 17.22 14.45
N GLY A 498 -34.32 16.42 15.19
CA GLY A 498 -34.71 15.64 16.36
C GLY A 498 -34.95 14.16 16.01
N ASN A 499 -35.06 13.85 14.73
CA ASN A 499 -35.03 12.52 14.15
C ASN A 499 -34.01 12.50 13.00
N ILE A 500 -33.20 11.44 12.93
CA ILE A 500 -32.18 11.30 11.88
C ILE A 500 -32.83 10.72 10.62
N ASN A 501 -32.99 11.55 9.59
CA ASN A 501 -33.53 11.19 8.29
C ASN A 501 -32.43 11.15 7.23
N ARG A 502 -32.40 10.06 6.40
CA ARG A 502 -31.40 9.86 5.34
C ARG A 502 -32.09 9.88 3.99
N TYR A 503 -31.50 10.65 3.06
CA TYR A 503 -32.05 10.82 1.70
C TYR A 503 -30.95 10.52 0.68
N ASN A 504 -31.20 9.54 -0.20
CA ASN A 504 -30.33 9.30 -1.35
C ASN A 504 -30.57 10.37 -2.40
N ILE A 505 -29.50 11.02 -2.85
CA ILE A 505 -29.52 11.98 -3.95
C ILE A 505 -28.55 11.54 -5.04
N PHE A 506 -28.79 12.03 -6.26
CA PHE A 506 -27.88 11.90 -7.38
C PHE A 506 -27.57 13.30 -7.93
N PHE A 507 -26.35 13.80 -7.63
CA PHE A 507 -25.93 15.15 -8.00
C PHE A 507 -25.02 15.09 -9.23
N ASP A 508 -25.54 15.49 -10.39
CA ASP A 508 -24.87 15.41 -11.71
C ASP A 508 -24.90 16.73 -12.49
N LYS A 509 -25.20 17.84 -11.83
CA LYS A 509 -25.25 19.18 -12.41
C LYS A 509 -24.15 20.07 -11.83
N VAL A 510 -23.88 21.19 -12.52
CA VAL A 510 -23.02 22.24 -11.97
C VAL A 510 -23.59 22.79 -10.66
N GLU A 511 -24.91 22.99 -10.60
CA GLU A 511 -25.63 23.44 -9.42
C GLU A 511 -27.02 22.82 -9.39
N ASP A 512 -27.44 22.33 -8.23
CA ASP A 512 -28.81 21.82 -8.01
C ASP A 512 -29.28 22.11 -6.59
N THR A 513 -30.60 22.17 -6.40
CA THR A 513 -31.22 22.37 -5.09
C THR A 513 -32.18 21.23 -4.79
N PHE A 514 -31.89 20.52 -3.72
CA PHE A 514 -32.68 19.42 -3.17
C PHE A 514 -33.55 19.92 -2.02
N THR A 515 -34.77 19.42 -1.91
CA THR A 515 -35.68 19.81 -0.83
C THR A 515 -36.10 18.59 -0.01
N PHE A 516 -36.04 18.75 1.30
CA PHE A 516 -36.32 17.68 2.26
C PHE A 516 -37.30 18.15 3.33
N PRO A 517 -38.25 17.33 3.79
CA PRO A 517 -39.10 17.66 4.92
C PRO A 517 -38.29 17.71 6.22
N ALA A 518 -38.65 18.63 7.12
CA ALA A 518 -38.12 18.73 8.49
C ALA A 518 -39.15 19.40 9.37
N GLU A 519 -39.55 18.74 10.47
CA GLU A 519 -40.61 19.23 11.38
C GLU A 519 -40.17 20.50 12.13
N MET A 520 -38.88 20.65 12.38
CA MET A 520 -38.26 21.81 13.00
C MET A 520 -36.97 22.23 12.30
N GLU A 521 -36.40 23.39 12.68
CA GLU A 521 -35.08 23.80 12.17
C GLU A 521 -34.07 22.74 12.47
N PRO A 522 -33.33 22.20 11.45
CA PRO A 522 -32.38 21.11 11.67
C PRO A 522 -31.32 21.44 12.70
N LEU A 523 -31.04 20.48 13.55
CA LEU A 523 -29.92 20.48 14.46
C LEU A 523 -28.61 20.19 13.73
N MET A 524 -28.71 19.41 12.64
CA MET A 524 -27.59 19.05 11.76
C MET A 524 -28.10 18.76 10.35
N VAL A 525 -27.33 19.20 9.34
CA VAL A 525 -27.47 18.80 7.93
C VAL A 525 -26.13 18.21 7.48
N GLY A 526 -26.11 16.94 7.05
CA GLY A 526 -24.93 16.24 6.53
C GLY A 526 -24.99 16.06 5.01
N VAL A 527 -23.85 16.09 4.34
CA VAL A 527 -23.70 15.81 2.90
C VAL A 527 -22.65 14.73 2.72
N ASP A 528 -23.00 13.64 2.04
CA ASP A 528 -22.18 12.45 1.86
C ASP A 528 -21.82 11.81 3.22
N GLU A 529 -22.85 11.24 3.87
CA GLU A 529 -22.70 10.61 5.21
C GLU A 529 -21.52 9.66 5.25
N GLY A 530 -20.65 9.84 6.24
CA GLY A 530 -19.44 9.03 6.42
C GLY A 530 -18.32 9.33 5.42
N PHE A 531 -18.47 10.34 4.56
CA PHE A 531 -17.43 10.72 3.57
C PHE A 531 -17.05 9.57 2.65
N GLN A 532 -17.97 9.15 1.77
CA GLN A 532 -17.77 8.01 0.86
C GLN A 532 -17.04 8.38 -0.44
N ILE A 533 -17.05 9.66 -0.83
CA ILE A 533 -16.55 10.18 -2.10
C ILE A 533 -15.33 11.09 -1.85
N PRO A 534 -14.21 10.92 -2.59
CA PRO A 534 -13.09 11.85 -2.50
C PRO A 534 -13.52 13.21 -3.05
N LYS A 535 -13.47 14.23 -2.22
CA LYS A 535 -13.95 15.59 -2.57
C LYS A 535 -13.33 16.67 -1.70
N ARG A 536 -13.32 17.89 -2.21
CA ARG A 536 -13.15 19.11 -1.41
C ARG A 536 -14.53 19.68 -1.13
N LEU A 537 -14.95 19.65 0.13
CA LEU A 537 -16.26 20.15 0.56
C LEU A 537 -16.12 21.45 1.34
N THR A 538 -16.72 22.51 0.82
CA THR A 538 -16.96 23.78 1.53
C THR A 538 -18.40 23.82 1.99
N PHE A 539 -18.60 23.69 3.30
CA PHE A 539 -19.93 23.72 3.91
C PHE A 539 -19.87 24.52 5.20
N GLU A 540 -20.18 25.81 5.10
CA GLU A 540 -20.18 26.70 6.25
C GLU A 540 -21.37 26.42 7.16
N LYS A 541 -21.09 26.15 8.42
CA LYS A 541 -22.06 25.85 9.46
C LYS A 541 -21.88 26.74 10.68
N LYS A 542 -22.99 26.95 11.43
CA LYS A 542 -22.92 27.64 12.72
C LYS A 542 -22.13 26.80 13.71
N THR A 543 -21.39 27.46 14.61
CA THR A 543 -20.64 26.79 15.68
C THR A 543 -21.49 25.80 16.49
N ASP A 544 -22.75 26.19 16.80
CA ASP A 544 -23.66 25.35 17.57
C ASP A 544 -24.06 24.06 16.83
N GLU A 545 -24.21 24.14 15.51
CA GLU A 545 -24.47 22.98 14.66
C GLU A 545 -23.22 22.06 14.59
N LEU A 546 -22.02 22.63 14.44
CA LEU A 546 -20.78 21.84 14.46
C LEU A 546 -20.55 21.11 15.77
N LEU A 547 -20.81 21.80 16.91
CA LEU A 547 -20.72 21.17 18.25
C LEU A 547 -21.79 20.10 18.43
N TYR A 548 -23.00 20.31 17.91
CA TYR A 548 -24.05 19.29 17.92
C TYR A 548 -23.65 18.07 17.07
N GLN A 549 -23.16 18.30 15.85
CA GLN A 549 -22.69 17.25 14.94
C GLN A 549 -21.53 16.45 15.55
N LEU A 550 -20.54 17.13 16.16
CA LEU A 550 -19.42 16.46 16.83
C LEU A 550 -19.91 15.52 17.94
N LYS A 551 -20.95 15.89 18.67
CA LYS A 551 -21.49 15.12 19.79
C LYS A 551 -22.44 14.00 19.37
N ASN A 552 -23.25 14.23 18.31
CA ASN A 552 -24.46 13.44 18.07
C ASN A 552 -24.49 12.75 16.68
N ALA A 553 -23.59 13.11 15.75
CA ALA A 553 -23.59 12.43 14.45
C ALA A 553 -23.34 10.92 14.62
N PRO A 554 -24.19 10.06 14.04
CA PRO A 554 -24.11 8.62 14.24
C PRO A 554 -22.82 8.01 13.68
N VAL A 555 -22.30 8.56 12.59
CA VAL A 555 -21.09 8.05 11.93
C VAL A 555 -19.86 8.79 12.45
N PRO A 556 -18.82 8.08 12.92
CA PRO A 556 -17.60 8.71 13.45
C PRO A 556 -16.93 9.69 12.50
N ASN A 557 -16.88 9.39 11.20
CA ASN A 557 -16.26 10.27 10.20
C ASN A 557 -16.95 11.64 10.09
N ASP A 558 -18.27 11.69 10.32
CA ASP A 558 -19.01 12.96 10.36
C ASP A 558 -18.68 13.77 11.62
N ARG A 559 -18.38 13.10 12.77
CA ARG A 559 -17.87 13.74 13.98
C ARG A 559 -16.44 14.28 13.77
N ILE A 560 -15.58 13.52 13.10
CA ILE A 560 -14.23 13.96 12.70
C ILE A 560 -14.30 15.20 11.83
N TRP A 561 -15.19 15.19 10.83
CA TRP A 561 -15.37 16.37 9.96
C TRP A 561 -15.81 17.60 10.75
N ALA A 562 -16.76 17.45 11.67
CA ALA A 562 -17.22 18.56 12.53
C ALA A 562 -16.08 19.10 13.42
N ALA A 563 -15.23 18.22 14.00
CA ALA A 563 -14.05 18.61 14.73
C ALA A 563 -13.09 19.44 13.84
N ARG A 564 -12.81 18.96 12.63
CA ARG A 564 -11.97 19.67 11.66
C ARG A 564 -12.55 21.02 11.24
N ALA A 565 -13.85 21.09 11.02
CA ALA A 565 -14.53 22.34 10.65
C ALA A 565 -14.49 23.39 11.79
N LEU A 566 -14.43 22.97 13.05
CA LEU A 566 -14.28 23.87 14.19
C LEU A 566 -12.93 24.60 14.19
N LYS A 567 -11.88 24.07 13.56
CA LYS A 567 -10.56 24.73 13.41
C LYS A 567 -10.67 26.08 12.67
N GLU A 568 -11.59 26.15 11.72
CA GLU A 568 -11.81 27.34 10.88
C GLU A 568 -12.73 28.36 11.54
N THR A 569 -13.28 28.05 12.71
CA THR A 569 -14.17 28.97 13.43
C THR A 569 -13.38 29.85 14.38
N ARG A 570 -14.01 30.95 14.85
CA ARG A 570 -13.41 31.78 15.88
C ARG A 570 -13.26 30.98 17.19
N SER A 571 -12.04 30.85 17.67
CA SER A 571 -11.72 30.23 18.97
C SER A 571 -12.49 30.89 20.13
N THR A 572 -13.27 30.11 20.87
CA THR A 572 -14.10 30.60 22.00
C THR A 572 -14.06 29.63 23.18
N LYS A 573 -14.30 30.15 24.40
CA LYS A 573 -14.38 29.31 25.61
C LYS A 573 -15.42 28.18 25.45
N LYS A 574 -16.55 28.44 24.76
CA LYS A 574 -17.60 27.44 24.49
C LYS A 574 -17.05 26.24 23.74
N ILE A 575 -16.29 26.48 22.65
CA ILE A 575 -15.67 25.43 21.85
C ILE A 575 -14.64 24.66 22.71
N HIS A 576 -13.76 25.39 23.43
CA HIS A 576 -12.73 24.74 24.25
C HIS A 576 -13.34 23.81 25.29
N SER A 577 -14.35 24.28 26.06
CA SER A 577 -15.03 23.46 27.05
C SER A 577 -15.71 22.23 26.44
N ALA A 578 -16.34 22.38 25.27
CA ALA A 578 -16.98 21.26 24.59
C ALA A 578 -15.97 20.21 24.08
N LEU A 579 -14.81 20.65 23.54
CA LEU A 579 -13.76 19.72 23.10
C LEU A 579 -13.14 18.95 24.27
N VAL A 580 -12.90 19.60 25.40
CA VAL A 580 -12.40 18.94 26.63
C VAL A 580 -13.43 17.92 27.16
N GLU A 581 -14.72 18.29 27.21
CA GLU A 581 -15.80 17.36 27.57
C GLU A 581 -15.80 16.13 26.67
N MET A 582 -15.67 16.35 25.36
CA MET A 582 -15.71 15.28 24.36
C MET A 582 -14.47 14.37 24.40
N LEU A 583 -13.28 14.84 24.82
CA LEU A 583 -12.11 13.97 25.03
C LEU A 583 -12.38 12.84 26.03
N SER A 584 -13.24 13.05 26.99
CA SER A 584 -13.63 12.04 27.98
C SER A 584 -14.88 11.25 27.59
N ALA A 585 -15.79 11.86 26.81
CA ALA A 585 -17.10 11.27 26.48
C ALA A 585 -17.11 10.46 25.18
N GLU A 586 -16.23 10.78 24.21
CA GLU A 586 -16.18 10.14 22.90
C GLU A 586 -15.62 8.71 23.01
N PRO A 587 -16.35 7.66 22.58
CA PRO A 587 -15.88 6.29 22.71
C PRO A 587 -14.75 5.92 21.75
N LYS A 588 -14.68 6.56 20.57
CA LYS A 588 -13.74 6.19 19.52
C LYS A 588 -12.42 6.96 19.64
N TRP A 589 -11.32 6.25 19.82
CA TRP A 589 -9.99 6.84 19.98
C TRP A 589 -9.60 7.77 18.81
N TYR A 590 -9.96 7.42 17.58
CA TYR A 590 -9.61 8.19 16.40
C TYR A 590 -10.39 9.51 16.30
N VAL A 591 -11.61 9.59 16.82
CA VAL A 591 -12.34 10.84 16.98
C VAL A 591 -11.70 11.69 18.09
N ARG A 592 -11.32 11.07 19.25
CA ARG A 592 -10.59 11.75 20.31
C ARG A 592 -9.27 12.34 19.82
N ARG A 593 -8.51 11.58 19.00
CA ARG A 593 -7.28 12.07 18.38
C ARG A 593 -7.53 13.32 17.54
N GLU A 594 -8.60 13.36 16.75
CA GLU A 594 -8.95 14.55 15.96
C GLU A 594 -9.42 15.73 16.82
N ILE A 595 -10.08 15.45 17.95
CA ILE A 595 -10.43 16.48 18.95
C ILE A 595 -9.16 17.11 19.52
N VAL A 596 -8.14 16.33 19.87
CA VAL A 596 -6.84 16.83 20.32
C VAL A 596 -6.20 17.74 19.27
N ASN A 597 -6.15 17.29 17.99
CA ASN A 597 -5.60 18.08 16.89
C ASN A 597 -6.35 19.41 16.69
N THR A 598 -7.68 19.37 16.84
CA THR A 598 -8.52 20.56 16.76
C THR A 598 -8.24 21.50 17.91
N TYR A 599 -8.17 20.98 19.13
CA TYR A 599 -7.91 21.74 20.33
C TYR A 599 -6.55 22.44 20.27
N GLN A 600 -5.51 21.73 19.84
CA GLN A 600 -4.17 22.31 19.59
C GLN A 600 -4.23 23.47 18.59
N SER A 601 -4.94 23.29 17.48
CA SER A 601 -5.03 24.31 16.41
C SER A 601 -5.69 25.60 16.89
N LEU A 602 -6.63 25.52 17.83
CA LEU A 602 -7.33 26.66 18.43
C LEU A 602 -6.49 27.40 19.50
N LYS A 603 -5.39 26.82 19.97
CA LYS A 603 -4.42 27.37 20.92
C LYS A 603 -5.09 28.00 22.16
N PRO A 604 -5.90 27.26 22.94
CA PRO A 604 -6.53 27.80 24.13
C PRO A 604 -5.50 28.15 25.18
N ARG A 605 -5.77 29.20 25.98
CA ARG A 605 -4.83 29.70 26.99
C ARG A 605 -4.45 28.66 28.06
N ASN A 606 -5.40 27.80 28.45
CA ASN A 606 -5.18 26.73 29.42
C ASN A 606 -4.88 25.38 28.77
N GLY A 607 -4.52 25.37 27.47
CA GLY A 607 -4.47 24.18 26.67
C GLY A 607 -3.51 23.11 27.18
N ALA A 608 -2.36 23.51 27.71
CA ALA A 608 -1.41 22.58 28.30
C ALA A 608 -2.03 21.83 29.51
N ALA A 609 -2.60 22.56 30.45
CA ALA A 609 -3.20 21.98 31.67
C ALA A 609 -4.38 21.03 31.29
N ASP A 610 -5.24 21.45 30.38
CA ASP A 610 -6.38 20.64 29.94
C ASP A 610 -5.94 19.35 29.26
N LEU A 611 -4.89 19.39 28.39
CA LEU A 611 -4.35 18.22 27.69
C LEU A 611 -3.60 17.27 28.62
N MET A 612 -2.77 17.78 29.54
CA MET A 612 -2.10 16.97 30.56
C MET A 612 -3.12 16.27 31.49
N ALA A 613 -4.17 16.96 31.89
CA ALA A 613 -5.23 16.38 32.74
C ALA A 613 -6.06 15.30 31.98
N ALA A 614 -6.07 15.33 30.65
CA ALA A 614 -6.79 14.35 29.84
C ALA A 614 -5.93 13.14 29.43
N TYR A 615 -4.65 13.08 29.77
CA TYR A 615 -3.69 12.08 29.28
C TYR A 615 -3.95 10.68 29.82
N ASP A 616 -4.13 10.57 31.13
CA ASP A 616 -4.28 9.27 31.79
C ASP A 616 -5.55 8.53 31.33
N GLY A 617 -5.41 7.22 31.13
CA GLY A 617 -6.51 6.36 30.69
C GLY A 617 -6.90 6.51 29.21
N GLN A 618 -6.14 7.27 28.42
CA GLN A 618 -6.33 7.33 26.98
C GLN A 618 -5.66 6.15 26.27
N ASP A 619 -6.17 5.83 25.09
CA ASP A 619 -5.48 4.98 24.10
C ASP A 619 -4.15 5.62 23.71
N ASP A 620 -3.09 4.83 23.51
CA ASP A 620 -1.74 5.35 23.27
C ASP A 620 -1.65 6.22 22.01
N ARG A 621 -2.49 5.96 21.00
CA ARG A 621 -2.59 6.83 19.81
C ARG A 621 -3.16 8.22 20.13
N VAL A 622 -3.99 8.34 21.17
CA VAL A 622 -4.49 9.61 21.68
C VAL A 622 -3.44 10.28 22.60
N LYS A 623 -2.78 9.50 23.46
CA LYS A 623 -1.64 9.96 24.26
C LYS A 623 -0.56 10.58 23.39
N ARG A 624 -0.19 9.90 22.29
CA ARG A 624 0.77 10.41 21.31
C ARG A 624 0.35 11.75 20.71
N ALA A 625 -0.94 11.90 20.38
CA ALA A 625 -1.47 13.17 19.89
C ALA A 625 -1.40 14.28 20.94
N ILE A 626 -1.69 13.97 22.22
CA ILE A 626 -1.57 14.90 23.35
C ILE A 626 -0.12 15.34 23.51
N ILE A 627 0.84 14.43 23.56
CA ILE A 627 2.28 14.73 23.62
C ILE A 627 2.68 15.67 22.48
N SER A 628 2.28 15.31 21.25
CA SER A 628 2.55 16.13 20.08
C SER A 628 1.94 17.53 20.13
N ALA A 629 0.76 17.66 20.76
CA ALA A 629 0.09 18.95 20.96
C ALA A 629 0.77 19.80 22.03
N LEU A 630 1.31 19.18 23.08
CA LEU A 630 1.98 19.86 24.18
C LEU A 630 3.26 20.59 23.77
N ARG A 631 3.92 20.17 22.68
CA ARG A 631 5.10 20.88 22.14
C ARG A 631 4.88 22.35 21.75
N GLU A 632 3.62 22.81 21.69
CA GLU A 632 3.27 24.20 21.40
C GLU A 632 3.19 25.08 22.69
N TYR A 633 3.44 24.49 23.89
CA TYR A 633 3.34 25.17 25.16
C TYR A 633 4.67 25.08 25.93
N GLU A 634 5.45 26.16 25.88
CA GLU A 634 6.79 26.25 26.50
C GLU A 634 6.65 26.65 27.99
N THR A 635 6.28 25.67 28.84
CA THR A 635 6.12 25.88 30.30
C THR A 635 6.86 24.83 31.11
N ASP A 636 7.27 25.14 32.36
CA ASP A 636 7.94 24.19 33.26
C ASP A 636 7.06 22.98 33.57
N ASP A 637 5.75 23.15 33.64
CA ASP A 637 4.81 22.06 33.89
C ASP A 637 4.81 21.05 32.71
N VAL A 638 4.82 21.56 31.48
CA VAL A 638 4.91 20.69 30.25
C VAL A 638 6.26 20.01 30.19
N LYS A 639 7.36 20.70 30.48
CA LYS A 639 8.68 20.09 30.56
C LYS A 639 8.70 18.94 31.56
N SER A 640 8.20 19.17 32.77
CA SER A 640 8.16 18.14 33.81
C SER A 640 7.30 16.95 33.43
N PHE A 641 6.16 17.19 32.79
CA PHE A 641 5.29 16.16 32.28
C PHE A 641 5.98 15.31 31.18
N LEU A 642 6.68 15.94 30.22
CA LEU A 642 7.38 15.21 29.16
C LEU A 642 8.53 14.36 29.71
N LEU A 643 9.25 14.85 30.72
CA LEU A 643 10.28 14.07 31.40
C LEU A 643 9.69 12.86 32.14
N ASP A 644 8.52 13.01 32.76
CA ASP A 644 7.79 11.91 33.41
C ASP A 644 7.34 10.85 32.37
N VAL A 645 6.84 11.27 31.21
CA VAL A 645 6.50 10.36 30.09
C VAL A 645 7.73 9.58 29.62
N ILE A 646 8.88 10.25 29.44
CA ILE A 646 10.14 9.60 29.01
C ILE A 646 10.61 8.55 30.03
N GLU A 647 10.36 8.77 31.32
CA GLU A 647 10.83 7.88 32.39
C GLU A 647 9.88 6.73 32.70
N ASN A 648 8.57 6.87 32.44
CA ASN A 648 7.54 5.95 32.94
C ASN A 648 6.71 5.24 31.86
N GLU A 649 6.64 5.75 30.63
CA GLU A 649 5.93 5.06 29.55
C GLU A 649 6.76 3.92 28.99
N GLN A 650 6.07 2.84 28.57
CA GLN A 650 6.71 1.65 28.02
C GLN A 650 6.68 1.63 26.49
N ASN A 651 5.78 2.38 25.87
CA ASN A 651 5.63 2.41 24.42
C ASN A 651 6.68 3.32 23.80
N ASP A 652 7.57 2.76 22.98
CA ASP A 652 8.68 3.47 22.31
C ASP A 652 8.23 4.72 21.56
N TYR A 653 7.07 4.64 20.90
CA TYR A 653 6.53 5.77 20.14
C TYR A 653 6.03 6.92 21.04
N LEU A 654 5.61 6.63 22.27
CA LEU A 654 5.26 7.67 23.23
C LEU A 654 6.53 8.34 23.77
N VAL A 655 7.52 7.55 24.14
CA VAL A 655 8.83 8.02 24.62
C VAL A 655 9.50 8.89 23.55
N SER A 656 9.61 8.39 22.32
CA SER A 656 10.17 9.13 21.18
C SER A 656 9.42 10.45 20.93
N SER A 657 8.08 10.42 20.98
CA SER A 657 7.27 11.63 20.79
C SER A 657 7.50 12.67 21.88
N ALA A 658 7.73 12.21 23.14
CA ALA A 658 8.04 13.10 24.27
C ALA A 658 9.45 13.68 24.15
N LEU A 659 10.46 12.89 23.75
CA LEU A 659 11.80 13.37 23.46
C LEU A 659 11.78 14.44 22.34
N TYR A 660 11.07 14.17 21.24
CA TYR A 660 10.94 15.13 20.15
C TYR A 660 10.22 16.43 20.59
N ALA A 661 9.20 16.33 21.44
CA ALA A 661 8.53 17.49 22.00
C ALA A 661 9.47 18.28 22.92
N LEU A 662 10.27 17.58 23.75
CA LEU A 662 11.24 18.19 24.68
C LEU A 662 12.34 18.95 23.94
N ILE A 663 12.85 18.43 22.80
CA ILE A 663 13.83 19.14 21.92
C ILE A 663 13.31 20.53 21.53
N LYS A 664 12.02 20.64 21.25
CA LYS A 664 11.41 21.93 20.85
C LYS A 664 11.25 22.88 22.02
N ILE A 665 10.95 22.38 23.22
CA ILE A 665 10.62 23.18 24.42
C ILE A 665 11.88 23.57 25.18
N ASP A 666 12.79 22.60 25.41
CA ASP A 666 14.02 22.78 26.17
C ASP A 666 15.11 21.86 25.63
N LEU A 667 15.90 22.41 24.70
CA LEU A 667 16.99 21.69 24.04
C LEU A 667 18.06 21.19 25.03
N ASP A 668 18.32 21.91 26.11
CA ASP A 668 19.36 21.51 27.06
C ASP A 668 18.89 20.33 27.91
N ALA A 669 17.62 20.33 28.34
CA ALA A 669 17.02 19.17 28.99
C ALA A 669 16.95 17.94 28.06
N ALA A 670 16.68 18.14 26.77
CA ALA A 670 16.70 17.06 25.78
C ALA A 670 18.12 16.49 25.60
N LYS A 671 19.16 17.31 25.60
CA LYS A 671 20.56 16.85 25.51
C LYS A 671 20.98 15.99 26.71
N GLU A 672 20.45 16.27 27.90
CA GLU A 672 20.73 15.45 29.10
C GLU A 672 20.19 14.01 28.95
N LYS A 673 19.18 13.80 28.10
CA LYS A 673 18.60 12.48 27.78
C LYS A 673 19.25 11.83 26.55
N PHE A 674 20.14 12.51 25.82
CA PHE A 674 20.70 12.03 24.57
C PHE A 674 21.51 10.72 24.73
N ASP A 675 22.43 10.71 25.70
CA ASP A 675 23.26 9.50 25.94
C ASP A 675 22.38 8.31 26.36
N TRP A 676 21.39 8.56 27.21
CA TRP A 676 20.41 7.54 27.59
C TRP A 676 19.60 7.05 26.37
N ALA A 677 19.12 7.92 25.50
CA ALA A 677 18.34 7.55 24.33
C ALA A 677 19.15 6.70 23.34
N MET A 678 20.46 6.98 23.19
CA MET A 678 21.37 6.21 22.35
C MET A 678 21.68 4.80 22.88
N GLU A 679 21.39 4.53 24.16
CA GLU A 679 21.59 3.23 24.80
C GLU A 679 20.30 2.38 24.83
N GLN A 680 19.16 2.93 24.40
CA GLN A 680 17.89 2.20 24.39
C GLN A 680 17.81 1.25 23.21
N GLU A 681 17.43 0.02 23.47
CA GLU A 681 16.90 -0.88 22.44
C GLU A 681 15.44 -0.48 22.20
N SER A 682 15.09 -0.16 20.96
CA SER A 682 13.73 0.28 20.63
C SER A 682 13.34 -0.18 19.24
N HIS A 683 12.03 -0.31 18.99
CA HIS A 683 11.52 -0.69 17.68
C HIS A 683 12.02 0.25 16.59
N SER A 684 12.73 -0.30 15.60
CA SER A 684 13.27 0.44 14.44
C SER A 684 14.07 1.69 14.83
N GLU A 685 14.82 1.63 15.94
CA GLU A 685 15.59 2.78 16.45
C GLU A 685 14.70 4.03 16.65
N THR A 686 13.47 3.83 17.11
CA THR A 686 12.46 4.89 17.26
C THR A 686 12.83 5.88 18.36
N ILE A 687 13.45 5.42 19.46
CA ILE A 687 13.97 6.26 20.54
C ILE A 687 15.37 6.75 20.20
#